data_23023c6c50480079568e655dad17c9e2
#
_entry.id   23023c6c50480079568e655dad17c9e2
#
_cell.length_a   1.000
_cell.length_b   1.000
_cell.length_c   1.000
_cell.angle_alpha   90.00
_cell.angle_beta   90.00
_cell.angle_gamma   90.00
#
_symmetry.space_group_name_H-M   'P 1'
#
loop_
_entity.id
_entity.type
_entity.pdbx_description
1 polymer ?
#
loop_
_entity_poly.entity_id
_entity_poly.type
_entity_poly.pdbx_seq_one_letter_code
_entity_poly.pdbx_strand_id
1 'polypeptide(L)'
;VRAADDGLVLTAAAASCSLGEHRSEILAAMLEDQTAIDEAPAIEGVFVAESPGAPVPMIRAAQVPESEPKVGAVADRAEKLLSRSIHQALAEASLDHQTIERMQSEGTRFETVFGTTLGGMRHLGAGLRNGRLESLSRTTTATVTRTALAGTGLPLGGSTVSAACASGVSTLAIAATAILADEADLLMAVSYDPISEFAFAGFTCLRLVSEGPLRPFTADRAGMRLGEGYGVFIVERAGDAQARGARPLARILGWGGASDAHHLTQPAPDGRGAARAIREATRALEPSQRLPGLIAAHATSTPANDAAEYSALSAAFGGRLRDVPVTALKSRIGHTLGAAGAVELAVVLAAMEQSKSPAAANAEADGESFPDLDLLHEGSRAGCVEHAAVVSLGFGGADAAILVEAGETSDPIPPHFPGQAARASSTQRETILISGCGVLVPEVGKTPVRVGELGLDDDALDGLDDARAVRRLARFSRLVRAAGILAVQDAGLDDQEIRACAGFVGTRFGAPEYTLDFYQELIRDGLGAGNPLHFAESVPNIGSAQLSLGLGLEALTLSVGGTVIAGIEAMHLARRHLQTGQVDRAIVVAAEETHPMVRKILHDLGHGSELPNTEGAVAFVLERESSLRDRGGVAKGELVDSAVIWPASGGTHASVESLVRAISEGAAQSVVGPPAETLAGRVFGLAMRRRGPLGVGTRGSLSRPFENGSVGPLLAAADVMRSGQAGVIAWPDSAGGAGSLKIRGVSSES
;
A
#
# COMPACT_ATOMS: atom_id res chain seq x y z
N VAL A 1 -26.96 13.08 5.60
CA VAL A 1 -26.60 12.07 4.60
C VAL A 1 -26.50 12.78 3.27
N ARG A 2 -25.28 13.02 2.76
CA ARG A 2 -25.04 13.59 1.42
C ARG A 2 -25.54 12.56 0.39
N ALA A 3 -26.05 13.03 -0.75
CA ALA A 3 -26.67 12.16 -1.73
C ALA A 3 -25.69 11.09 -2.22
N ALA A 4 -26.13 9.84 -2.30
CA ALA A 4 -25.33 8.70 -2.75
C ALA A 4 -24.96 8.75 -4.27
N ASP A 5 -25.45 9.77 -4.98
CA ASP A 5 -25.29 9.97 -6.43
C ASP A 5 -24.14 10.91 -6.82
N ASP A 6 -23.36 11.40 -5.85
CA ASP A 6 -22.28 12.33 -6.11
C ASP A 6 -21.01 11.54 -6.48
N GLY A 7 -20.79 11.37 -7.79
CA GLY A 7 -19.65 10.61 -8.32
C GLY A 7 -18.30 11.11 -7.83
N LEU A 8 -17.29 10.25 -7.87
CA LEU A 8 -15.90 10.57 -7.51
C LEU A 8 -15.14 11.11 -8.71
N VAL A 9 -14.38 12.16 -8.51
CA VAL A 9 -13.60 12.82 -9.56
C VAL A 9 -12.13 12.95 -9.18
N LEU A 10 -11.28 12.97 -10.20
CA LEU A 10 -9.88 13.37 -10.13
C LEU A 10 -9.79 14.84 -10.53
N THR A 11 -9.33 15.70 -9.64
CA THR A 11 -9.17 17.14 -9.91
C THR A 11 -7.71 17.55 -10.10
N ALA A 12 -6.77 16.63 -9.85
CA ALA A 12 -5.38 16.76 -10.25
C ALA A 12 -4.76 15.38 -10.52
N ALA A 13 -3.75 15.36 -11.40
CA ALA A 13 -2.98 14.17 -11.78
C ALA A 13 -1.55 14.58 -12.17
N ALA A 14 -0.66 14.72 -11.19
CA ALA A 14 0.75 14.94 -11.44
C ALA A 14 1.50 13.63 -11.60
N ALA A 15 2.44 13.60 -12.55
CA ALA A 15 3.34 12.47 -12.71
C ALA A 15 4.73 12.93 -13.11
N SER A 16 5.74 12.22 -12.60
CA SER A 16 7.14 12.36 -13.01
C SER A 16 7.72 11.00 -13.28
N CYS A 17 8.43 10.85 -14.38
CA CYS A 17 9.19 9.66 -14.76
C CYS A 17 10.36 10.04 -15.67
N SER A 18 11.06 9.07 -16.20
CA SER A 18 12.22 9.23 -17.06
C SER A 18 11.99 10.06 -18.35
N LEU A 19 10.75 10.15 -18.82
CA LEU A 19 10.39 10.93 -20.03
C LEU A 19 9.89 12.36 -19.73
N GLY A 20 9.75 12.76 -18.49
CA GLY A 20 9.33 14.11 -18.13
C GLY A 20 8.82 14.23 -16.70
N GLU A 21 8.55 15.47 -16.31
CA GLU A 21 8.05 15.84 -14.99
C GLU A 21 6.55 16.22 -14.97
N HIS A 22 5.89 16.22 -16.16
CA HIS A 22 4.46 16.47 -16.32
C HIS A 22 3.84 15.42 -17.24
N ARG A 23 2.60 14.99 -16.95
CA ARG A 23 1.92 13.96 -17.75
C ARG A 23 1.81 14.31 -19.24
N SER A 24 1.65 15.61 -19.57
CA SER A 24 1.61 16.08 -20.95
C SER A 24 2.96 15.99 -21.67
N GLU A 25 4.06 16.24 -20.96
CA GLU A 25 5.44 16.10 -21.48
C GLU A 25 5.75 14.61 -21.71
N ILE A 26 5.41 13.77 -20.74
CA ILE A 26 5.59 12.32 -20.83
C ILE A 26 4.84 11.76 -22.04
N LEU A 27 3.56 12.15 -22.21
CA LEU A 27 2.79 11.74 -23.38
C LEU A 27 3.40 12.28 -24.67
N ALA A 28 3.77 13.55 -24.73
CA ALA A 28 4.38 14.15 -25.93
C ALA A 28 5.64 13.38 -26.36
N ALA A 29 6.53 13.07 -25.41
CA ALA A 29 7.72 12.28 -25.67
C ALA A 29 7.37 10.87 -26.22
N MET A 30 6.34 10.21 -25.66
CA MET A 30 5.88 8.90 -26.14
C MET A 30 5.28 8.99 -27.55
N LEU A 31 4.56 10.06 -27.88
CA LEU A 31 3.98 10.28 -29.20
C LEU A 31 5.05 10.59 -30.27
N GLU A 32 6.20 11.11 -29.85
CA GLU A 32 7.41 11.30 -30.68
C GLU A 32 8.28 10.03 -30.73
N ASP A 33 7.77 8.89 -30.28
CA ASP A 33 8.43 7.58 -30.23
C ASP A 33 9.68 7.54 -29.33
N GLN A 34 9.79 8.45 -28.37
CA GLN A 34 10.90 8.45 -27.43
C GLN A 34 10.76 7.30 -26.42
N THR A 35 11.92 6.77 -26.04
CA THR A 35 12.05 5.81 -24.94
C THR A 35 13.16 6.28 -24.02
N ALA A 36 12.97 6.17 -22.71
CA ALA A 36 13.98 6.56 -21.73
C ALA A 36 14.80 5.35 -21.23
N ILE A 37 14.71 4.21 -21.92
CA ILE A 37 15.41 2.99 -21.56
C ILE A 37 16.77 2.95 -22.25
N ASP A 38 17.47 4.07 -22.23
CA ASP A 38 18.84 4.15 -22.70
C ASP A 38 19.85 3.73 -21.61
N GLU A 39 21.14 3.63 -22.01
CA GLU A 39 22.23 3.39 -21.06
C GLU A 39 22.21 4.49 -20.00
N ALA A 40 21.47 4.28 -18.92
CA ALA A 40 21.56 5.16 -17.78
C ALA A 40 23.02 5.11 -17.30
N PRO A 41 23.73 6.24 -17.19
CA PRO A 41 25.00 6.26 -16.50
C PRO A 41 24.78 5.59 -15.15
N ALA A 42 25.77 4.84 -14.71
CA ALA A 42 25.76 4.17 -13.42
C ALA A 42 25.05 5.11 -12.43
N ILE A 43 24.09 4.59 -11.67
CA ILE A 43 23.33 5.40 -10.69
C ILE A 43 24.38 5.94 -9.72
N GLU A 44 24.94 7.12 -10.06
CA GLU A 44 26.07 7.69 -9.33
C GLU A 44 25.73 7.78 -7.86
N GLY A 45 26.54 7.19 -7.01
CA GLY A 45 26.43 7.19 -5.57
C GLY A 45 25.59 6.07 -4.95
N VAL A 46 24.90 5.22 -5.72
CA VAL A 46 24.20 4.02 -5.21
C VAL A 46 25.09 2.79 -5.36
N PHE A 47 25.90 2.74 -6.40
CA PHE A 47 26.84 1.66 -6.66
C PHE A 47 28.27 2.19 -6.55
N VAL A 48 28.90 1.95 -5.41
CA VAL A 48 30.33 2.21 -5.24
C VAL A 48 31.08 1.02 -5.83
N ALA A 49 32.13 1.27 -6.62
CA ALA A 49 33.03 0.23 -7.08
C ALA A 49 33.62 -0.49 -5.87
N GLU A 50 33.45 -1.79 -5.79
CA GLU A 50 33.82 -2.65 -4.64
C GLU A 50 35.32 -2.74 -4.40
N SER A 51 36.12 -2.36 -5.39
CA SER A 51 37.58 -2.25 -5.28
C SER A 51 38.06 -1.17 -6.25
N PRO A 52 39.13 -0.46 -5.96
CA PRO A 52 39.75 0.45 -6.90
C PRO A 52 40.16 -0.30 -8.20
N GLY A 53 39.45 -0.01 -9.31
CA GLY A 53 39.69 -0.63 -10.61
C GLY A 53 38.73 -1.76 -11.03
N ALA A 54 37.76 -2.14 -10.16
CA ALA A 54 36.69 -3.03 -10.60
C ALA A 54 35.74 -2.30 -11.57
N PRO A 55 35.28 -2.91 -12.66
CA PRO A 55 34.31 -2.31 -13.55
C PRO A 55 32.99 -2.10 -12.77
N VAL A 56 32.50 -0.86 -12.71
CA VAL A 56 31.15 -0.58 -12.19
C VAL A 56 30.17 -1.25 -13.15
N PRO A 57 29.26 -2.12 -12.66
CA PRO A 57 28.28 -2.75 -13.53
C PRO A 57 27.44 -1.66 -14.23
N MET A 58 27.36 -1.74 -15.55
CA MET A 58 26.47 -0.86 -16.32
C MET A 58 25.00 -1.18 -15.97
N ILE A 59 24.37 -0.28 -15.24
CA ILE A 59 22.97 -0.42 -14.85
C ILE A 59 22.15 0.35 -15.86
N ARG A 60 21.25 -0.35 -16.53
CA ARG A 60 20.27 0.28 -17.41
C ARG A 60 18.95 0.42 -16.67
N ALA A 61 18.63 1.63 -16.28
CA ALA A 61 17.36 1.97 -15.62
C ALA A 61 16.87 3.33 -16.09
N ALA A 62 15.56 3.51 -16.14
CA ALA A 62 14.94 4.75 -16.54
C ALA A 62 14.80 5.69 -15.33
N GLN A 63 15.54 6.80 -15.31
CA GLN A 63 15.56 7.78 -14.21
C GLN A 63 14.89 9.08 -14.62
N VAL A 64 14.25 9.76 -13.67
CA VAL A 64 13.78 11.14 -13.85
C VAL A 64 14.99 12.04 -14.08
N PRO A 65 15.01 12.87 -15.15
CA PRO A 65 16.10 13.80 -15.41
C PRO A 65 16.27 14.80 -14.24
N GLU A 66 17.48 14.94 -13.72
CA GLU A 66 17.84 16.01 -12.79
C GLU A 66 18.78 17.00 -13.49
N SER A 67 18.50 18.28 -13.36
CA SER A 67 19.29 19.35 -13.98
C SER A 67 20.70 19.51 -13.39
N GLU A 68 21.01 18.93 -12.22
CA GLU A 68 22.35 18.89 -11.62
C GLU A 68 22.51 17.70 -10.64
N PRO A 69 23.37 16.71 -10.92
CA PRO A 69 23.79 15.75 -9.93
C PRO A 69 24.80 16.37 -8.98
N LYS A 70 24.39 16.78 -7.79
CA LYS A 70 25.35 17.13 -6.73
C LYS A 70 25.76 15.85 -6.02
N VAL A 71 27.05 15.51 -6.10
CA VAL A 71 27.68 14.47 -5.28
C VAL A 71 27.34 14.72 -3.82
N GLY A 72 26.61 13.81 -3.17
CA GLY A 72 26.07 13.95 -1.81
C GLY A 72 24.55 14.10 -1.71
N ALA A 73 23.83 14.34 -2.81
CA ALA A 73 22.37 14.55 -2.84
C ALA A 73 21.55 13.23 -2.94
N VAL A 74 22.20 12.09 -3.00
CA VAL A 74 21.55 10.77 -3.22
C VAL A 74 20.51 10.44 -2.16
N ALA A 75 20.74 10.86 -0.91
CA ALA A 75 19.81 10.60 0.19
C ALA A 75 18.48 11.36 0.09
N ASP A 76 18.44 12.48 -0.63
CA ASP A 76 17.27 13.37 -0.70
C ASP A 76 16.49 13.27 -2.02
N ARG A 77 16.88 12.36 -2.93
CA ARG A 77 16.26 12.27 -4.26
C ARG A 77 14.77 11.92 -4.17
N ALA A 78 14.42 10.92 -3.37
CA ALA A 78 13.04 10.46 -3.24
C ALA A 78 12.15 11.57 -2.70
N GLU A 79 12.57 12.24 -1.60
CA GLU A 79 11.82 13.32 -0.98
C GLU A 79 11.68 14.53 -1.88
N LYS A 80 12.72 14.91 -2.62
CA LYS A 80 12.69 16.07 -3.54
C LYS A 80 11.71 15.86 -4.68
N LEU A 81 11.82 14.72 -5.38
CA LEU A 81 10.95 14.44 -6.52
C LEU A 81 9.50 14.22 -6.07
N LEU A 82 9.31 13.56 -4.94
CA LEU A 82 7.99 13.38 -4.34
C LEU A 82 7.36 14.72 -3.96
N SER A 83 8.10 15.59 -3.25
CA SER A 83 7.64 16.93 -2.88
C SER A 83 7.27 17.76 -4.11
N ARG A 84 8.09 17.71 -5.17
CA ARG A 84 7.81 18.40 -6.43
C ARG A 84 6.50 17.93 -7.05
N SER A 85 6.28 16.61 -7.17
CA SER A 85 5.04 16.06 -7.73
C SER A 85 3.82 16.38 -6.87
N ILE A 86 3.96 16.43 -5.53
CA ILE A 86 2.89 16.87 -4.63
C ILE A 86 2.53 18.34 -4.90
N HIS A 87 3.51 19.23 -4.96
CA HIS A 87 3.25 20.65 -5.23
C HIS A 87 2.63 20.88 -6.62
N GLN A 88 3.01 20.10 -7.63
CA GLN A 88 2.38 20.14 -8.95
C GLN A 88 0.91 19.76 -8.89
N ALA A 89 0.55 18.65 -8.20
CA ALA A 89 -0.83 18.23 -8.04
C ALA A 89 -1.66 19.26 -7.29
N LEU A 90 -1.11 19.83 -6.20
CA LEU A 90 -1.80 20.86 -5.43
C LEU A 90 -2.02 22.14 -6.28
N ALA A 91 -1.03 22.55 -7.08
CA ALA A 91 -1.17 23.69 -7.98
C ALA A 91 -2.23 23.44 -9.06
N GLU A 92 -2.25 22.25 -9.68
CA GLU A 92 -3.27 21.87 -10.65
C GLU A 92 -4.69 21.87 -10.05
N ALA A 93 -4.84 21.39 -8.81
CA ALA A 93 -6.10 21.42 -8.08
C ALA A 93 -6.47 22.81 -7.53
N SER A 94 -5.63 23.83 -7.71
CA SER A 94 -5.79 25.18 -7.11
C SER A 94 -5.85 25.14 -5.57
N LEU A 95 -5.01 24.28 -4.97
CA LEU A 95 -4.91 24.07 -3.52
C LEU A 95 -3.57 24.61 -3.00
N ASP A 96 -3.46 25.93 -2.83
CA ASP A 96 -2.34 26.54 -2.13
C ASP A 96 -2.48 26.40 -0.61
N HIS A 97 -1.40 26.69 0.12
CA HIS A 97 -1.35 26.58 1.58
C HIS A 97 -2.51 27.33 2.28
N GLN A 98 -2.82 28.57 1.83
CA GLN A 98 -3.88 29.38 2.43
C GLN A 98 -5.27 28.82 2.15
N THR A 99 -5.49 28.28 0.95
CA THR A 99 -6.73 27.60 0.57
C THR A 99 -6.94 26.35 1.44
N ILE A 100 -5.89 25.56 1.62
CA ILE A 100 -5.94 24.34 2.47
C ILE A 100 -6.26 24.70 3.92
N GLU A 101 -5.56 25.69 4.51
CA GLU A 101 -5.84 26.16 5.88
C GLU A 101 -7.28 26.67 6.05
N ARG A 102 -7.77 27.45 5.08
CA ARG A 102 -9.16 27.93 5.09
C ARG A 102 -10.14 26.75 5.05
N MET A 103 -9.99 25.83 4.10
CA MET A 103 -10.87 24.66 3.97
C MET A 103 -10.85 23.78 5.23
N GLN A 104 -9.69 23.58 5.86
CA GLN A 104 -9.59 22.89 7.15
C GLN A 104 -10.35 23.63 8.27
N SER A 105 -10.24 24.97 8.32
CA SER A 105 -10.97 25.77 9.30
C SER A 105 -12.49 25.75 9.09
N GLU A 106 -12.94 25.52 7.85
CA GLU A 106 -14.34 25.31 7.45
C GLU A 106 -14.82 23.87 7.68
N GLY A 107 -13.93 22.96 8.13
CA GLY A 107 -14.26 21.59 8.49
C GLY A 107 -14.01 20.56 7.41
N THR A 108 -13.35 20.91 6.28
CA THR A 108 -12.95 19.95 5.25
C THR A 108 -11.93 18.97 5.81
N ARG A 109 -12.20 17.67 5.65
CA ARG A 109 -11.36 16.57 6.11
C ARG A 109 -10.39 16.18 5.01
N PHE A 110 -9.11 16.52 5.20
CA PHE A 110 -8.02 16.12 4.30
C PHE A 110 -7.37 14.83 4.80
N GLU A 111 -7.11 13.91 3.88
CA GLU A 111 -6.32 12.72 4.14
C GLU A 111 -5.30 12.50 3.02
N THR A 112 -4.19 11.86 3.32
CA THR A 112 -3.19 11.44 2.34
C THR A 112 -2.91 9.95 2.52
N VAL A 113 -2.87 9.20 1.41
CA VAL A 113 -2.44 7.81 1.37
C VAL A 113 -1.25 7.68 0.43
N PHE A 114 -0.23 6.95 0.88
CA PHE A 114 0.99 6.70 0.14
C PHE A 114 1.08 5.24 -0.29
N GLY A 115 1.52 4.99 -1.52
CA GLY A 115 1.80 3.67 -2.06
C GLY A 115 3.25 3.57 -2.51
N THR A 116 3.93 2.50 -2.12
CA THR A 116 5.31 2.24 -2.53
C THR A 116 5.61 0.74 -2.45
N THR A 117 6.47 0.27 -3.35
CA THR A 117 6.99 -1.10 -3.27
C THR A 117 8.16 -1.20 -2.30
N LEU A 118 9.06 -0.22 -2.30
CA LEU A 118 10.35 -0.34 -1.62
C LEU A 118 10.64 0.78 -0.62
N GLY A 119 9.78 1.81 -0.59
CA GLY A 119 9.82 2.87 0.43
C GLY A 119 11.20 3.49 0.64
N GLY A 120 11.74 3.29 1.84
CA GLY A 120 13.01 3.85 2.27
C GLY A 120 14.26 2.99 2.02
N MET A 121 14.18 1.92 1.21
CA MET A 121 15.30 0.99 0.97
C MET A 121 16.54 1.67 0.41
N ARG A 122 16.39 2.75 -0.36
CA ARG A 122 17.51 3.56 -0.84
C ARG A 122 18.32 4.18 0.32
N HIS A 123 17.63 4.70 1.31
CA HIS A 123 18.25 5.26 2.53
C HIS A 123 18.91 4.19 3.39
N LEU A 124 18.28 3.00 3.49
CA LEU A 124 18.85 1.88 4.22
C LEU A 124 20.19 1.46 3.61
N GLY A 125 20.25 1.25 2.29
CA GLY A 125 21.49 0.89 1.59
C GLY A 125 22.59 1.94 1.78
N ALA A 126 22.28 3.23 1.61
CA ALA A 126 23.24 4.31 1.84
C ALA A 126 23.73 4.36 3.30
N GLY A 127 22.85 4.14 4.26
CA GLY A 127 23.19 4.10 5.68
C GLY A 127 24.08 2.93 6.05
N LEU A 128 23.78 1.73 5.54
CA LEU A 128 24.57 0.52 5.81
C LEU A 128 25.97 0.59 5.20
N ARG A 129 26.10 1.09 3.96
CA ARG A 129 27.40 1.24 3.30
C ARG A 129 28.28 2.30 3.94
N ASN A 130 27.73 3.43 4.31
CA ASN A 130 28.49 4.60 4.77
C ASN A 130 28.51 4.75 6.29
N GLY A 131 27.79 3.90 7.04
CA GLY A 131 27.66 4.01 8.50
C GLY A 131 26.94 5.29 8.96
N ARG A 132 26.15 5.94 8.08
CA ARG A 132 25.50 7.24 8.35
C ARG A 132 24.17 7.04 9.06
N LEU A 133 24.13 7.35 10.35
CA LEU A 133 22.89 7.29 11.16
C LEU A 133 21.78 8.19 10.60
N GLU A 134 22.12 9.34 10.00
CA GLU A 134 21.16 10.23 9.36
C GLU A 134 20.39 9.52 8.21
N SER A 135 21.09 8.75 7.36
CA SER A 135 20.45 7.97 6.30
C SER A 135 19.55 6.88 6.90
N LEU A 136 19.99 6.21 7.96
CA LEU A 136 19.21 5.18 8.65
C LEU A 136 17.92 5.75 9.29
N SER A 137 17.95 7.00 9.78
CA SER A 137 16.74 7.66 10.31
C SER A 137 15.68 7.94 9.26
N ARG A 138 16.05 7.98 7.99
CA ARG A 138 15.16 8.21 6.83
C ARG A 138 14.65 6.91 6.18
N THR A 139 15.00 5.77 6.73
CA THR A 139 14.58 4.46 6.18
C THR A 139 13.08 4.23 6.28
N THR A 140 12.41 4.81 7.27
CA THR A 140 10.95 4.66 7.43
C THR A 140 10.19 5.51 6.41
N THR A 141 9.17 4.94 5.81
CA THR A 141 8.28 5.64 4.88
C THR A 141 7.65 6.87 5.51
N ALA A 142 7.30 6.82 6.80
CA ALA A 142 6.77 7.95 7.55
C ALA A 142 7.70 9.18 7.55
N THR A 143 9.02 8.98 7.55
CA THR A 143 9.98 10.10 7.46
C THR A 143 10.02 10.70 6.04
N VAL A 144 10.05 9.86 5.02
CA VAL A 144 10.04 10.29 3.61
C VAL A 144 8.78 11.11 3.32
N THR A 145 7.61 10.58 3.69
CA THR A 145 6.31 11.21 3.42
C THR A 145 6.13 12.53 4.17
N ARG A 146 6.52 12.58 5.42
CA ARG A 146 6.51 13.83 6.22
C ARG A 146 7.39 14.92 5.60
N THR A 147 8.58 14.57 5.15
CA THR A 147 9.49 15.52 4.50
C THR A 147 8.88 16.03 3.19
N ALA A 148 8.24 15.16 2.40
CA ALA A 148 7.62 15.54 1.14
C ALA A 148 6.39 16.44 1.31
N LEU A 149 5.64 16.30 2.42
CA LEU A 149 4.46 17.13 2.75
C LEU A 149 4.81 18.46 3.42
N ALA A 150 6.08 18.67 3.82
CA ALA A 150 6.47 19.89 4.53
C ALA A 150 6.18 21.14 3.68
N GLY A 151 5.52 22.14 4.28
CA GLY A 151 5.18 23.41 3.63
C GLY A 151 3.93 23.41 2.77
N THR A 152 3.22 22.27 2.62
CA THR A 152 1.99 22.18 1.81
C THR A 152 0.74 22.69 2.53
N GLY A 153 0.73 22.74 3.85
CA GLY A 153 -0.49 22.98 4.66
C GLY A 153 -1.31 21.72 4.93
N LEU A 154 -1.01 20.61 4.26
CA LEU A 154 -1.64 19.32 4.52
C LEU A 154 -1.15 18.69 5.85
N PRO A 155 -1.91 17.75 6.43
CA PRO A 155 -1.42 16.95 7.54
C PRO A 155 -0.08 16.29 7.20
N LEU A 156 0.90 16.35 8.13
CA LEU A 156 2.26 15.85 7.93
C LEU A 156 2.36 14.34 8.11
N GLY A 157 1.61 13.58 7.34
CA GLY A 157 1.62 12.13 7.35
C GLY A 157 0.44 11.54 6.59
N GLY A 158 0.39 10.23 6.56
CA GLY A 158 -0.66 9.45 5.91
C GLY A 158 -0.29 7.98 6.01
N SER A 159 -1.27 7.12 5.90
CA SER A 159 -1.03 5.68 5.86
C SER A 159 -0.21 5.31 4.64
N THR A 160 0.84 4.52 4.86
CA THR A 160 1.65 3.98 3.76
C THR A 160 1.27 2.53 3.52
N VAL A 161 0.85 2.23 2.30
CA VAL A 161 0.46 0.88 1.88
C VAL A 161 1.42 0.31 0.85
N SER A 162 1.53 -1.00 0.84
CA SER A 162 2.23 -1.75 -0.20
C SER A 162 1.39 -2.92 -0.68
N ALA A 163 1.16 -2.92 -1.99
CA ALA A 163 0.64 -4.02 -2.79
C ALA A 163 1.63 -4.35 -3.92
N ALA A 164 2.94 -4.25 -3.64
CA ALA A 164 3.99 -4.30 -4.64
C ALA A 164 3.69 -3.35 -5.83
N CYS A 165 3.79 -3.85 -7.07
CA CYS A 165 3.58 -3.05 -8.28
C CYS A 165 2.14 -2.54 -8.44
N ALA A 166 1.16 -3.11 -7.71
CA ALA A 166 -0.23 -2.66 -7.70
C ALA A 166 -0.49 -1.49 -6.73
N SER A 167 0.53 -1.04 -5.96
CA SER A 167 0.37 0.01 -4.94
C SER A 167 -0.24 1.30 -5.50
N GLY A 168 0.14 1.72 -6.72
CA GLY A 168 -0.35 2.94 -7.35
C GLY A 168 -1.86 2.95 -7.58
N VAL A 169 -2.41 1.87 -8.12
CA VAL A 169 -3.86 1.72 -8.29
C VAL A 169 -4.55 1.54 -6.94
N SER A 170 -3.92 0.79 -6.02
CA SER A 170 -4.49 0.55 -4.68
C SER A 170 -4.64 1.84 -3.87
N THR A 171 -3.72 2.81 -3.97
CA THR A 171 -3.87 4.11 -3.28
C THR A 171 -5.09 4.88 -3.76
N LEU A 172 -5.38 4.85 -5.06
CA LEU A 172 -6.57 5.48 -5.64
C LEU A 172 -7.86 4.78 -5.17
N ALA A 173 -7.85 3.45 -5.12
CA ALA A 173 -8.96 2.66 -4.58
C ALA A 173 -9.22 2.97 -3.10
N ILE A 174 -8.17 3.08 -2.28
CA ILE A 174 -8.27 3.46 -0.86
C ILE A 174 -8.80 4.89 -0.72
N ALA A 175 -8.31 5.83 -1.54
CA ALA A 175 -8.79 7.21 -1.56
C ALA A 175 -10.30 7.27 -1.86
N ALA A 176 -10.72 6.58 -2.91
CA ALA A 176 -12.12 6.47 -3.27
C ALA A 176 -12.96 5.84 -2.14
N THR A 177 -12.45 4.78 -1.53
CA THR A 177 -13.11 4.09 -0.41
C THR A 177 -13.30 4.99 0.81
N ALA A 178 -12.28 5.79 1.17
CA ALA A 178 -12.35 6.71 2.32
C ALA A 178 -13.43 7.80 2.12
N ILE A 179 -13.54 8.35 0.91
CA ILE A 179 -14.56 9.34 0.56
C ILE A 179 -15.95 8.69 0.57
N LEU A 180 -16.10 7.46 0.05
CA LEU A 180 -17.37 6.73 0.10
C LEU A 180 -17.79 6.32 1.51
N ALA A 181 -16.82 6.07 2.40
CA ALA A 181 -17.07 5.83 3.83
C ALA A 181 -17.47 7.09 4.59
N ASP A 182 -17.46 8.25 3.93
CA ASP A 182 -17.68 9.57 4.53
C ASP A 182 -16.68 9.88 5.68
N GLU A 183 -15.42 9.49 5.48
CA GLU A 183 -14.34 9.74 6.45
C GLU A 183 -13.39 10.85 5.98
N ALA A 184 -13.28 11.08 4.66
CA ALA A 184 -12.58 12.20 4.06
C ALA A 184 -13.45 12.94 3.05
N ASP A 185 -13.19 14.23 2.83
CA ASP A 185 -13.85 15.05 1.81
C ASP A 185 -12.94 15.26 0.60
N LEU A 186 -11.64 15.37 0.84
CA LEU A 186 -10.59 15.45 -0.17
C LEU A 186 -9.42 14.55 0.24
N LEU A 187 -8.99 13.70 -0.67
CA LEU A 187 -7.90 12.79 -0.41
C LEU A 187 -6.82 12.87 -1.49
N MET A 188 -5.56 12.97 -1.06
CA MET A 188 -4.41 12.90 -1.94
C MET A 188 -3.87 11.46 -1.99
N ALA A 189 -3.98 10.82 -3.16
CA ALA A 189 -3.39 9.51 -3.45
C ALA A 189 -2.00 9.71 -4.06
N VAL A 190 -0.98 9.22 -3.36
CA VAL A 190 0.43 9.42 -3.70
C VAL A 190 1.09 8.08 -3.91
N SER A 191 1.84 7.92 -5.00
CA SER A 191 2.61 6.70 -5.24
C SER A 191 4.01 7.05 -5.74
N TYR A 192 5.01 6.38 -5.20
CA TYR A 192 6.40 6.68 -5.54
C TYR A 192 7.31 5.48 -5.35
N ASP A 193 8.27 5.33 -6.22
CA ASP A 193 9.44 4.48 -6.02
C ASP A 193 10.66 5.08 -6.74
N PRO A 194 11.69 5.48 -6.00
CA PRO A 194 12.99 5.82 -6.56
C PRO A 194 13.75 4.56 -6.94
N ILE A 195 14.64 4.65 -7.91
CA ILE A 195 15.57 3.56 -8.19
C ILE A 195 16.50 3.34 -7.00
N SER A 196 16.66 2.08 -6.59
CA SER A 196 17.54 1.65 -5.51
C SER A 196 18.38 0.43 -5.93
N GLU A 197 19.56 0.29 -5.30
CA GLU A 197 20.38 -0.91 -5.49
C GLU A 197 19.64 -2.17 -5.04
N PHE A 198 18.82 -2.07 -3.97
CA PHE A 198 18.00 -3.17 -3.48
C PHE A 198 17.06 -3.72 -4.55
N ALA A 199 16.31 -2.84 -5.22
CA ALA A 199 15.42 -3.22 -6.30
C ALA A 199 16.20 -3.84 -7.46
N PHE A 200 17.25 -3.15 -7.91
CA PHE A 200 18.03 -3.59 -9.07
C PHE A 200 18.65 -4.97 -8.83
N ALA A 201 19.35 -5.15 -7.71
CA ALA A 201 19.95 -6.43 -7.35
C ALA A 201 18.91 -7.53 -7.17
N GLY A 202 17.77 -7.21 -6.53
CA GLY A 202 16.68 -8.16 -6.31
C GLY A 202 16.08 -8.68 -7.60
N PHE A 203 15.73 -7.81 -8.55
CA PHE A 203 15.19 -8.26 -9.83
C PHE A 203 16.27 -8.92 -10.71
N THR A 204 17.54 -8.53 -10.56
CA THR A 204 18.67 -9.19 -11.24
C THR A 204 18.87 -10.61 -10.74
N CYS A 205 18.87 -10.85 -9.41
CA CYS A 205 19.04 -12.20 -8.86
C CYS A 205 17.85 -13.12 -9.18
N LEU A 206 16.64 -12.56 -9.38
CA LEU A 206 15.46 -13.27 -9.89
C LEU A 206 15.54 -13.53 -11.42
N ARG A 207 16.55 -13.00 -12.13
CA ARG A 207 16.69 -13.09 -13.58
C ARG A 207 15.51 -12.49 -14.36
N LEU A 208 14.96 -11.40 -13.86
CA LEU A 208 13.84 -10.70 -14.48
C LEU A 208 14.24 -9.42 -15.22
N VAL A 209 15.51 -8.98 -15.07
CA VAL A 209 16.04 -7.80 -15.78
C VAL A 209 16.52 -8.20 -17.17
N SER A 210 15.98 -7.49 -18.20
CA SER A 210 16.38 -7.67 -19.59
C SER A 210 17.64 -6.86 -19.92
N GLU A 211 18.55 -7.41 -20.70
CA GLU A 211 19.69 -6.68 -21.28
C GLU A 211 19.30 -5.96 -22.58
N GLY A 212 18.27 -6.44 -23.27
CA GLY A 212 17.75 -5.91 -24.54
C GLY A 212 16.59 -4.91 -24.37
N PRO A 213 15.99 -4.42 -25.46
CA PRO A 213 14.79 -3.62 -25.42
C PRO A 213 13.61 -4.38 -24.81
N LEU A 214 12.69 -3.65 -24.17
CA LEU A 214 11.45 -4.26 -23.69
C LEU A 214 10.51 -4.54 -24.85
N ARG A 215 9.94 -5.75 -24.89
CA ARG A 215 9.09 -6.26 -25.97
C ARG A 215 7.85 -6.94 -25.41
N PRO A 216 6.93 -6.21 -24.80
CA PRO A 216 5.74 -6.81 -24.19
C PRO A 216 4.90 -7.53 -25.24
N PHE A 217 4.36 -8.68 -24.84
CA PHE A 217 3.51 -9.55 -25.66
C PHE A 217 4.13 -10.06 -26.98
N THR A 218 5.46 -10.00 -27.13
CA THR A 218 6.14 -10.59 -28.28
C THR A 218 6.63 -12.00 -27.98
N ALA A 219 6.99 -12.75 -29.03
CA ALA A 219 7.55 -14.11 -28.88
C ALA A 219 8.92 -14.11 -28.17
N ASP A 220 9.72 -13.06 -28.37
CA ASP A 220 11.09 -12.91 -27.88
C ASP A 220 11.20 -12.01 -26.63
N ARG A 221 10.08 -11.79 -25.90
CA ARG A 221 10.09 -11.08 -24.62
C ARG A 221 10.97 -11.79 -23.60
N ALA A 222 11.85 -11.06 -22.92
CA ALA A 222 12.90 -11.67 -22.11
C ALA A 222 13.04 -11.11 -20.69
N GLY A 223 12.27 -10.11 -20.33
CA GLY A 223 12.33 -9.49 -19.00
C GLY A 223 12.02 -8.01 -19.03
N MET A 224 12.09 -7.40 -17.85
CA MET A 224 11.76 -5.99 -17.64
C MET A 224 13.00 -5.12 -17.45
N ARG A 225 12.82 -3.82 -17.43
CA ARG A 225 13.79 -2.84 -16.92
C ARG A 225 13.15 -2.00 -15.86
N LEU A 226 13.92 -1.62 -14.86
CA LEU A 226 13.45 -0.73 -13.80
C LEU A 226 13.38 0.71 -14.30
N GLY A 227 12.38 1.43 -13.80
CA GLY A 227 12.23 2.87 -13.90
C GLY A 227 11.94 3.44 -12.51
N GLU A 228 12.12 4.74 -12.34
CA GLU A 228 11.58 5.45 -11.19
C GLU A 228 10.38 6.28 -11.58
N GLY A 229 9.47 6.46 -10.64
CA GLY A 229 8.26 7.22 -10.91
C GLY A 229 7.61 7.77 -9.64
N TYR A 230 6.84 8.83 -9.87
CA TYR A 230 6.08 9.55 -8.86
C TYR A 230 4.73 9.90 -9.47
N GLY A 231 3.64 9.54 -8.82
CA GLY A 231 2.27 9.85 -9.24
C GLY A 231 1.47 10.40 -8.08
N VAL A 232 0.78 11.53 -8.28
CA VAL A 232 -0.03 12.19 -7.25
C VAL A 232 -1.36 12.61 -7.82
N PHE A 233 -2.44 12.22 -7.15
CA PHE A 233 -3.81 12.51 -7.55
C PHE A 233 -4.58 13.15 -6.41
N ILE A 234 -5.48 14.07 -6.75
CA ILE A 234 -6.49 14.60 -5.82
C ILE A 234 -7.82 13.97 -6.18
N VAL A 235 -8.41 13.30 -5.21
CA VAL A 235 -9.71 12.62 -5.30
C VAL A 235 -10.71 13.33 -4.39
N GLU A 236 -11.90 13.63 -4.91
CA GLU A 236 -12.99 14.28 -4.17
C GLU A 236 -14.35 13.96 -4.78
N ARG A 237 -15.43 14.30 -4.09
CA ARG A 237 -16.78 14.19 -4.67
C ARG A 237 -16.98 15.24 -5.75
N ALA A 238 -17.72 14.91 -6.80
CA ALA A 238 -18.00 15.80 -7.92
C ALA A 238 -18.66 17.11 -7.47
N GLY A 239 -19.61 17.05 -6.53
CA GLY A 239 -20.29 18.23 -5.98
C GLY A 239 -19.36 19.11 -5.14
N ASP A 240 -18.47 18.53 -4.35
CA ASP A 240 -17.47 19.28 -3.56
C ASP A 240 -16.47 19.97 -4.49
N ALA A 241 -15.98 19.27 -5.55
CA ALA A 241 -15.14 19.85 -6.59
C ALA A 241 -15.81 21.03 -7.29
N GLN A 242 -17.06 20.87 -7.71
CA GLN A 242 -17.85 21.92 -8.35
C GLN A 242 -18.05 23.12 -7.40
N ALA A 243 -18.36 22.88 -6.14
CA ALA A 243 -18.60 23.94 -5.14
C ALA A 243 -17.36 24.82 -4.92
N ARG A 244 -16.15 24.25 -4.98
CA ARG A 244 -14.89 25.00 -4.89
C ARG A 244 -14.36 25.51 -6.22
N GLY A 245 -15.05 25.24 -7.34
CA GLY A 245 -14.68 25.71 -8.67
C GLY A 245 -13.55 24.90 -9.33
N ALA A 246 -13.27 23.67 -8.85
CA ALA A 246 -12.31 22.78 -9.48
C ALA A 246 -12.87 22.15 -10.76
N ARG A 247 -12.00 21.96 -11.75
CA ARG A 247 -12.33 21.27 -12.99
C ARG A 247 -11.98 19.78 -12.86
N PRO A 248 -12.94 18.85 -12.98
CA PRO A 248 -12.64 17.44 -13.04
C PRO A 248 -11.81 17.09 -14.29
N LEU A 249 -10.72 16.36 -14.10
CA LEU A 249 -9.95 15.75 -15.19
C LEU A 249 -10.60 14.47 -15.68
N ALA A 250 -11.09 13.67 -14.74
CA ALA A 250 -11.78 12.42 -15.00
C ALA A 250 -12.74 12.07 -13.85
N ARG A 251 -13.69 11.20 -14.15
CA ARG A 251 -14.55 10.54 -13.16
C ARG A 251 -14.01 9.13 -12.91
N ILE A 252 -13.99 8.70 -11.65
CA ILE A 252 -13.72 7.30 -11.33
C ILE A 252 -15.03 6.54 -11.48
N LEU A 253 -15.05 5.53 -12.36
CA LEU A 253 -16.23 4.71 -12.60
C LEU A 253 -16.23 3.43 -11.78
N GLY A 254 -15.06 2.88 -11.46
CA GLY A 254 -14.93 1.67 -10.69
C GLY A 254 -13.48 1.28 -10.46
N TRP A 255 -13.26 0.38 -9.54
CA TRP A 255 -11.97 -0.25 -9.28
C TRP A 255 -12.16 -1.67 -8.80
N GLY A 256 -11.12 -2.48 -8.90
CA GLY A 256 -11.09 -3.84 -8.39
C GLY A 256 -9.73 -4.15 -7.75
N GLY A 257 -9.76 -4.96 -6.72
CA GLY A 257 -8.58 -5.52 -6.07
C GLY A 257 -8.79 -7.00 -5.79
N ALA A 258 -7.76 -7.81 -6.03
CA ALA A 258 -7.80 -9.26 -5.82
C ALA A 258 -6.43 -9.79 -5.43
N SER A 259 -6.37 -11.06 -5.07
CA SER A 259 -5.12 -11.78 -4.88
C SER A 259 -5.14 -13.12 -5.61
N ASP A 260 -3.99 -13.49 -6.15
CA ASP A 260 -3.79 -14.75 -6.86
C ASP A 260 -3.74 -15.96 -5.92
N ALA A 261 -3.25 -15.77 -4.69
CA ALA A 261 -2.92 -16.83 -3.73
C ALA A 261 -2.12 -17.98 -4.37
N HIS A 262 -1.17 -17.66 -5.28
CA HIS A 262 -0.47 -18.64 -6.11
C HIS A 262 1.01 -18.76 -5.80
N HIS A 263 1.77 -17.69 -5.97
CA HIS A 263 3.22 -17.69 -5.81
C HIS A 263 3.74 -16.29 -5.42
N LEU A 264 4.89 -16.24 -4.74
CA LEU A 264 5.44 -14.97 -4.23
C LEU A 264 5.91 -14.01 -5.33
N THR A 265 6.48 -14.55 -6.42
CA THR A 265 7.12 -13.75 -7.49
C THR A 265 6.56 -14.02 -8.89
N GLN A 266 5.59 -14.93 -9.02
CA GLN A 266 4.97 -15.26 -10.30
C GLN A 266 3.46 -15.12 -10.21
N PRO A 267 2.80 -14.52 -11.21
CA PRO A 267 1.35 -14.48 -11.27
C PRO A 267 0.75 -15.88 -11.49
N ALA A 268 -0.51 -16.06 -11.14
CA ALA A 268 -1.24 -17.27 -11.48
C ALA A 268 -1.34 -17.40 -13.02
N PRO A 269 -0.93 -18.53 -13.61
CA PRO A 269 -0.88 -18.66 -15.09
C PRO A 269 -2.23 -18.48 -15.78
N ASP A 270 -3.33 -18.73 -15.08
CA ASP A 270 -4.71 -18.52 -15.53
C ASP A 270 -5.18 -17.07 -15.37
N GLY A 271 -4.38 -16.20 -14.76
CA GLY A 271 -4.69 -14.77 -14.55
C GLY A 271 -5.93 -14.51 -13.70
N ARG A 272 -6.35 -15.46 -12.85
CA ARG A 272 -7.63 -15.40 -12.12
C ARG A 272 -7.80 -14.17 -11.23
N GLY A 273 -6.74 -13.75 -10.52
CA GLY A 273 -6.75 -12.56 -9.66
C GLY A 273 -6.92 -11.30 -10.48
N ALA A 274 -6.05 -11.10 -11.48
CA ALA A 274 -6.12 -9.96 -12.38
C ALA A 274 -7.48 -9.91 -13.16
N ALA A 275 -8.00 -11.05 -13.62
CA ALA A 275 -9.31 -11.11 -14.27
C ALA A 275 -10.45 -10.65 -13.34
N ARG A 276 -10.37 -11.01 -12.05
CA ARG A 276 -11.34 -10.55 -11.04
C ARG A 276 -11.23 -9.04 -10.83
N ALA A 277 -10.02 -8.51 -10.67
CA ALA A 277 -9.79 -7.07 -10.51
C ALA A 277 -10.27 -6.28 -11.73
N ILE A 278 -9.98 -6.74 -12.97
CA ILE A 278 -10.41 -6.10 -14.20
C ILE A 278 -11.94 -6.10 -14.32
N ARG A 279 -12.62 -7.25 -14.09
CA ARG A 279 -14.09 -7.33 -14.18
C ARG A 279 -14.75 -6.40 -13.18
N GLU A 280 -14.28 -6.36 -11.93
CA GLU A 280 -14.86 -5.46 -10.92
C GLU A 280 -14.66 -3.99 -11.30
N ALA A 281 -13.47 -3.60 -11.75
CA ALA A 281 -13.18 -2.24 -12.19
C ALA A 281 -14.06 -1.83 -13.39
N THR A 282 -14.26 -2.72 -14.36
CA THR A 282 -14.98 -2.42 -15.62
C THR A 282 -16.50 -2.69 -15.55
N ARG A 283 -17.01 -3.10 -14.41
CA ARG A 283 -18.41 -3.50 -14.22
C ARG A 283 -19.41 -2.39 -14.56
N ALA A 284 -19.02 -1.11 -14.38
CA ALA A 284 -19.85 0.03 -14.78
C ALA A 284 -20.20 0.04 -16.29
N LEU A 285 -19.38 -0.58 -17.13
CA LEU A 285 -19.59 -0.65 -18.59
C LEU A 285 -20.57 -1.74 -19.01
N GLU A 286 -20.83 -2.76 -18.17
CA GLU A 286 -21.65 -3.92 -18.53
C GLU A 286 -23.10 -3.55 -18.94
N PRO A 287 -23.84 -2.69 -18.21
CA PRO A 287 -25.22 -2.35 -18.56
C PRO A 287 -25.34 -1.72 -19.95
N SER A 288 -24.34 -0.94 -20.36
CA SER A 288 -24.30 -0.28 -21.67
C SER A 288 -23.65 -1.13 -22.77
N GLN A 289 -23.11 -2.32 -22.41
CA GLN A 289 -22.31 -3.18 -23.29
C GLN A 289 -21.09 -2.46 -23.92
N ARG A 290 -20.62 -1.38 -23.31
CA ARG A 290 -19.42 -0.66 -23.73
C ARG A 290 -18.16 -1.44 -23.35
N LEU A 291 -17.04 -1.06 -23.95
CA LEU A 291 -15.70 -1.56 -23.63
C LEU A 291 -14.81 -0.38 -23.24
N PRO A 292 -13.74 -0.61 -22.50
CA PRO A 292 -12.70 0.41 -22.38
C PRO A 292 -12.19 0.83 -23.77
N GLY A 293 -12.11 2.13 -24.02
CA GLY A 293 -11.50 2.67 -25.23
C GLY A 293 -9.98 2.58 -25.23
N LEU A 294 -9.38 2.31 -24.03
CA LEU A 294 -7.95 2.06 -23.85
C LEU A 294 -7.73 1.28 -22.57
N ILE A 295 -6.82 0.30 -22.60
CA ILE A 295 -6.26 -0.34 -21.42
C ILE A 295 -4.76 -0.08 -21.39
N ALA A 296 -4.26 0.53 -20.31
CA ALA A 296 -2.85 0.49 -19.97
C ALA A 296 -2.58 -0.81 -19.21
N ALA A 297 -1.91 -1.74 -19.88
CA ALA A 297 -1.61 -3.05 -19.35
C ALA A 297 -0.40 -3.03 -18.41
N HIS A 298 -0.31 -3.99 -17.50
CA HIS A 298 0.88 -4.17 -16.67
C HIS A 298 2.13 -4.50 -17.50
N ALA A 299 2.01 -5.39 -18.46
CA ALA A 299 2.90 -5.59 -19.61
C ALA A 299 4.41 -5.42 -19.31
N THR A 300 4.95 -6.21 -18.39
CA THR A 300 6.36 -6.09 -17.95
C THR A 300 7.37 -6.64 -18.93
N SER A 301 6.92 -7.26 -20.04
CA SER A 301 7.78 -7.96 -21.00
C SER A 301 8.45 -9.23 -20.42
N THR A 302 7.97 -9.71 -19.26
CA THR A 302 8.40 -11.01 -18.73
C THR A 302 7.54 -12.14 -19.27
N PRO A 303 8.09 -13.33 -19.57
CA PRO A 303 7.33 -14.45 -20.11
C PRO A 303 6.09 -14.82 -19.27
N ALA A 304 6.24 -14.86 -17.94
CA ALA A 304 5.17 -15.28 -17.05
C ALA A 304 4.07 -14.22 -16.91
N ASN A 305 4.45 -12.93 -16.74
CA ASN A 305 3.46 -11.86 -16.56
C ASN A 305 2.60 -11.68 -17.81
N ASP A 306 3.21 -11.52 -18.98
CA ASP A 306 2.46 -11.19 -20.19
C ASP A 306 1.49 -12.32 -20.58
N ALA A 307 1.88 -13.59 -20.32
CA ALA A 307 0.98 -14.73 -20.54
C ALA A 307 -0.20 -14.74 -19.55
N ALA A 308 0.05 -14.48 -18.26
CA ALA A 308 -0.99 -14.44 -17.24
C ALA A 308 -1.94 -13.25 -17.45
N GLU A 309 -1.39 -12.08 -17.80
CA GLU A 309 -2.19 -10.89 -18.08
C GLU A 309 -3.06 -11.07 -19.33
N TYR A 310 -2.52 -11.65 -20.39
CA TYR A 310 -3.34 -12.01 -21.55
C TYR A 310 -4.47 -12.98 -21.16
N SER A 311 -4.20 -13.99 -20.33
CA SER A 311 -5.22 -14.89 -19.81
C SER A 311 -6.30 -14.13 -19.04
N ALA A 312 -5.90 -13.13 -18.22
CA ALA A 312 -6.80 -12.29 -17.47
C ALA A 312 -7.69 -11.41 -18.36
N LEU A 313 -7.10 -10.73 -19.36
CA LEU A 313 -7.82 -9.90 -20.33
C LEU A 313 -8.79 -10.75 -21.16
N SER A 314 -8.36 -11.93 -21.61
CA SER A 314 -9.19 -12.88 -22.34
C SER A 314 -10.35 -13.37 -21.48
N ALA A 315 -10.13 -13.66 -20.20
CA ALA A 315 -11.20 -14.04 -19.28
C ALA A 315 -12.17 -12.90 -18.98
N ALA A 316 -11.69 -11.65 -18.96
CA ALA A 316 -12.52 -10.48 -18.68
C ALA A 316 -13.41 -10.10 -19.88
N PHE A 317 -12.86 -10.07 -21.09
CA PHE A 317 -13.54 -9.53 -22.28
C PHE A 317 -13.99 -10.59 -23.29
N GLY A 318 -13.51 -11.83 -23.16
CA GLY A 318 -13.86 -12.94 -24.05
C GLY A 318 -13.53 -12.62 -25.51
N GLY A 319 -14.40 -13.00 -26.43
CA GLY A 319 -14.24 -12.75 -27.88
C GLY A 319 -14.26 -11.27 -28.28
N ARG A 320 -14.52 -10.35 -27.34
CA ARG A 320 -14.49 -8.90 -27.58
C ARG A 320 -13.12 -8.26 -27.24
N LEU A 321 -12.13 -9.05 -26.80
CA LEU A 321 -10.79 -8.52 -26.49
C LEU A 321 -10.16 -7.81 -27.70
N ARG A 322 -10.39 -8.30 -28.91
CA ARG A 322 -9.93 -7.68 -30.17
C ARG A 322 -10.42 -6.26 -30.41
N ASP A 323 -11.51 -5.87 -29.75
CA ASP A 323 -12.13 -4.55 -29.88
C ASP A 323 -11.63 -3.58 -28.78
N VAL A 324 -10.71 -4.01 -27.91
CA VAL A 324 -10.18 -3.24 -26.79
C VAL A 324 -8.71 -2.87 -27.07
N PRO A 325 -8.43 -1.59 -27.37
CA PRO A 325 -7.04 -1.14 -27.55
C PRO A 325 -6.22 -1.29 -26.26
N VAL A 326 -5.04 -1.88 -26.37
CA VAL A 326 -4.11 -2.10 -25.26
C VAL A 326 -2.80 -1.38 -25.51
N THR A 327 -2.30 -0.64 -24.53
CA THR A 327 -0.97 -0.04 -24.56
C THR A 327 -0.08 -0.60 -23.45
N ALA A 328 1.23 -0.63 -23.69
CA ALA A 328 2.25 -1.15 -22.76
C ALA A 328 3.32 -0.07 -22.50
N LEU A 329 2.99 0.85 -21.60
CA LEU A 329 3.78 2.07 -21.34
C LEU A 329 5.15 1.79 -20.74
N LYS A 330 5.29 0.66 -20.00
CA LYS A 330 6.58 0.24 -19.42
C LYS A 330 7.66 -0.02 -20.46
N SER A 331 7.28 -0.33 -21.69
CA SER A 331 8.24 -0.46 -22.79
C SER A 331 9.00 0.84 -23.09
N ARG A 332 8.47 2.00 -22.64
CA ARG A 332 9.05 3.33 -22.86
C ARG A 332 9.71 3.94 -21.62
N ILE A 333 9.14 3.72 -20.46
CA ILE A 333 9.58 4.35 -19.19
C ILE A 333 10.22 3.37 -18.21
N GLY A 334 10.28 2.09 -18.54
CA GLY A 334 10.66 1.06 -17.58
C GLY A 334 9.54 0.78 -16.56
N HIS A 335 9.77 -0.18 -15.66
CA HIS A 335 8.85 -0.52 -14.60
C HIS A 335 9.10 0.36 -13.38
N THR A 336 8.21 1.30 -13.11
CA THR A 336 8.31 2.26 -11.99
C THR A 336 7.76 1.70 -10.67
N LEU A 337 7.74 0.38 -10.53
CA LEU A 337 7.40 -0.37 -9.31
C LEU A 337 6.04 0.05 -8.72
N GLY A 338 5.98 0.45 -7.45
CA GLY A 338 4.74 0.87 -6.80
C GLY A 338 4.11 2.13 -7.38
N ALA A 339 4.87 2.96 -8.08
CA ALA A 339 4.34 4.11 -8.80
C ALA A 339 3.74 3.76 -10.17
N ALA A 340 3.94 2.54 -10.69
CA ALA A 340 3.64 2.20 -12.08
C ALA A 340 2.20 2.55 -12.49
N GLY A 341 1.21 2.01 -11.81
CA GLY A 341 -0.19 2.27 -12.14
C GLY A 341 -0.59 3.73 -12.01
N ALA A 342 0.02 4.48 -11.10
CA ALA A 342 -0.23 5.91 -10.93
C ALA A 342 0.37 6.74 -12.09
N VAL A 343 1.61 6.48 -12.47
CA VAL A 343 2.24 7.14 -13.63
C VAL A 343 1.49 6.80 -14.91
N GLU A 344 1.13 5.54 -15.09
CA GLU A 344 0.36 5.07 -16.26
C GLU A 344 -1.02 5.73 -16.34
N LEU A 345 -1.73 5.84 -15.20
CA LEU A 345 -3.01 6.55 -15.18
C LEU A 345 -2.86 8.03 -15.57
N ALA A 346 -1.83 8.72 -15.09
CA ALA A 346 -1.59 10.10 -15.46
C ALA A 346 -1.34 10.26 -16.97
N VAL A 347 -0.57 9.34 -17.57
CA VAL A 347 -0.35 9.33 -19.04
C VAL A 347 -1.65 9.02 -19.79
N VAL A 348 -2.46 8.07 -19.28
CA VAL A 348 -3.78 7.75 -19.85
C VAL A 348 -4.70 8.95 -19.81
N LEU A 349 -4.74 9.72 -18.72
CA LEU A 349 -5.54 10.97 -18.65
C LEU A 349 -5.08 11.99 -19.68
N ALA A 350 -3.76 12.17 -19.86
CA ALA A 350 -3.25 13.04 -20.91
C ALA A 350 -3.62 12.53 -22.33
N ALA A 351 -3.62 11.22 -22.55
CA ALA A 351 -4.04 10.59 -23.80
C ALA A 351 -5.54 10.85 -24.09
N MET A 352 -6.38 10.76 -23.06
CA MET A 352 -7.82 11.10 -23.15
C MET A 352 -8.03 12.58 -23.50
N GLU A 353 -7.33 13.50 -22.80
CA GLU A 353 -7.38 14.95 -23.07
C GLU A 353 -6.96 15.29 -24.51
N GLN A 354 -5.93 14.63 -25.06
CA GLN A 354 -5.42 14.88 -26.39
C GLN A 354 -6.03 14.02 -27.49
N SER A 355 -6.91 13.07 -27.13
CA SER A 355 -7.48 12.08 -28.04
C SER A 355 -6.41 11.33 -28.87
N LYS A 356 -5.33 10.96 -28.20
CA LYS A 356 -4.20 10.22 -28.79
C LYS A 356 -3.65 9.18 -27.80
N SER A 357 -3.74 7.93 -28.17
CA SER A 357 -3.21 6.82 -27.38
C SER A 357 -1.79 6.49 -27.78
N PRO A 358 -0.82 6.48 -26.85
CA PRO A 358 0.57 6.14 -27.14
C PRO A 358 0.72 4.63 -27.40
N ALA A 359 1.55 4.29 -28.38
CA ALA A 359 1.88 2.90 -28.70
C ALA A 359 2.98 2.35 -27.76
N ALA A 360 2.99 1.05 -27.57
CA ALA A 360 4.12 0.34 -26.98
C ALA A 360 5.38 0.51 -27.86
N ALA A 361 6.55 0.60 -27.23
CA ALA A 361 7.79 0.59 -27.97
C ALA A 361 8.26 -0.84 -28.26
N ASN A 362 8.90 -1.04 -29.41
CA ASN A 362 9.54 -2.29 -29.81
C ASN A 362 8.65 -3.55 -29.73
N ALA A 363 7.33 -3.39 -29.79
CA ALA A 363 6.39 -4.46 -29.56
C ALA A 363 5.35 -4.55 -30.66
N GLU A 364 5.25 -5.70 -31.28
CA GLU A 364 4.14 -6.17 -32.08
C GLU A 364 3.68 -7.47 -31.46
N ALA A 365 2.42 -7.58 -31.08
CA ALA A 365 1.91 -8.76 -30.40
C ALA A 365 2.13 -10.02 -31.26
N ASP A 366 2.67 -11.08 -30.64
CA ASP A 366 2.74 -12.38 -31.29
C ASP A 366 1.34 -12.97 -31.42
N GLY A 367 0.80 -12.93 -32.64
CA GLY A 367 -0.55 -13.37 -32.93
C GLY A 367 -0.78 -14.88 -32.72
N GLU A 368 0.26 -15.70 -32.60
CA GLU A 368 0.15 -17.11 -32.23
C GLU A 368 -0.05 -17.28 -30.72
N SER A 369 0.74 -16.56 -29.90
CA SER A 369 0.69 -16.64 -28.43
C SER A 369 -0.42 -15.76 -27.83
N PHE A 370 -0.75 -14.64 -28.49
CA PHE A 370 -1.71 -13.63 -28.01
C PHE A 370 -2.77 -13.29 -29.07
N PRO A 371 -3.55 -14.28 -29.53
CA PRO A 371 -4.58 -14.04 -30.53
C PRO A 371 -5.63 -13.06 -29.98
N ASP A 372 -6.12 -12.19 -30.86
CA ASP A 372 -7.14 -11.18 -30.50
C ASP A 372 -6.67 -10.06 -29.57
N LEU A 373 -5.35 -9.91 -29.26
CA LEU A 373 -4.84 -8.78 -28.50
C LEU A 373 -4.58 -7.58 -29.44
N ASP A 374 -5.37 -6.50 -29.32
CA ASP A 374 -5.13 -5.24 -30.06
C ASP A 374 -4.05 -4.39 -29.35
N LEU A 375 -2.81 -4.85 -29.36
CA LEU A 375 -1.68 -4.09 -28.82
C LEU A 375 -1.36 -2.92 -29.76
N LEU A 376 -1.40 -1.71 -29.21
CA LEU A 376 -0.96 -0.52 -29.93
C LEU A 376 0.55 -0.57 -30.13
N HIS A 377 0.97 -0.70 -31.39
CA HIS A 377 2.38 -0.72 -31.78
C HIS A 377 2.64 0.30 -32.87
N GLU A 378 3.58 0.73 -33.35
CA GLU A 378 3.81 1.73 -34.42
C GLU A 378 3.00 3.05 -34.29
N GLY A 379 3.65 4.09 -33.84
CA GLY A 379 3.08 5.43 -33.75
C GLY A 379 2.08 5.62 -32.61
N SER A 380 1.06 6.43 -32.86
CA SER A 380 -0.04 6.67 -31.93
C SER A 380 -1.37 6.43 -32.61
N ARG A 381 -2.34 5.90 -31.87
CA ARG A 381 -3.72 5.80 -32.38
C ARG A 381 -4.48 7.09 -32.04
N ALA A 382 -4.92 7.82 -33.07
CA ALA A 382 -5.83 8.95 -32.89
C ALA A 382 -7.27 8.44 -32.66
N GLY A 383 -8.00 9.06 -31.77
CA GLY A 383 -9.40 8.77 -31.47
C GLY A 383 -9.78 9.20 -30.06
N CYS A 384 -11.04 9.55 -29.89
CA CYS A 384 -11.55 9.91 -28.58
C CYS A 384 -11.56 8.66 -27.66
N VAL A 385 -10.91 8.76 -26.52
CA VAL A 385 -10.94 7.75 -25.46
C VAL A 385 -11.83 8.27 -24.35
N GLU A 386 -13.09 7.83 -24.34
CA GLU A 386 -14.06 8.23 -23.32
C GLU A 386 -13.84 7.49 -22.00
N HIS A 387 -13.45 6.21 -22.07
CA HIS A 387 -13.23 5.32 -20.92
C HIS A 387 -11.89 4.65 -21.04
N ALA A 388 -11.13 4.63 -19.96
CA ALA A 388 -9.86 3.94 -19.95
C ALA A 388 -9.65 3.17 -18.62
N ALA A 389 -8.96 2.04 -18.71
CA ALA A 389 -8.57 1.26 -17.56
C ALA A 389 -7.04 1.17 -17.41
N VAL A 390 -6.59 1.11 -16.18
CA VAL A 390 -5.19 0.81 -15.82
C VAL A 390 -5.18 -0.48 -15.00
N VAL A 391 -4.31 -1.41 -15.38
CA VAL A 391 -4.18 -2.73 -14.76
C VAL A 391 -2.77 -2.86 -14.16
N SER A 392 -2.68 -3.36 -12.94
CA SER A 392 -1.41 -3.57 -12.26
C SER A 392 -1.39 -4.93 -11.56
N LEU A 393 -0.38 -5.73 -11.85
CA LEU A 393 -0.11 -7.02 -11.23
C LEU A 393 1.13 -6.91 -10.34
N GLY A 394 1.00 -7.28 -9.07
CA GLY A 394 2.07 -7.15 -8.08
C GLY A 394 2.64 -8.49 -7.62
N PHE A 395 3.90 -8.49 -7.23
CA PHE A 395 4.48 -9.63 -6.52
C PHE A 395 3.66 -9.96 -5.28
N GLY A 396 3.59 -11.25 -4.92
CA GLY A 396 2.70 -11.75 -3.89
C GLY A 396 1.26 -11.97 -4.37
N GLY A 397 1.02 -11.75 -5.68
CA GLY A 397 -0.28 -11.94 -6.31
C GLY A 397 -1.27 -10.81 -6.03
N ALA A 398 -0.82 -9.63 -5.66
CA ALA A 398 -1.69 -8.47 -5.45
C ALA A 398 -2.04 -7.82 -6.80
N ASP A 399 -3.29 -7.91 -7.23
CA ASP A 399 -3.79 -7.39 -8.49
C ASP A 399 -4.77 -6.25 -8.27
N ALA A 400 -4.65 -5.19 -9.07
CA ALA A 400 -5.53 -4.04 -9.01
C ALA A 400 -5.85 -3.49 -10.41
N ALA A 401 -7.06 -2.97 -10.58
CA ALA A 401 -7.47 -2.26 -11.77
C ALA A 401 -8.35 -1.06 -11.40
N ILE A 402 -8.30 0.00 -12.19
CA ILE A 402 -9.15 1.18 -12.05
C ILE A 402 -9.70 1.57 -13.42
N LEU A 403 -10.98 1.97 -13.48
CA LEU A 403 -11.64 2.50 -14.66
C LEU A 403 -11.97 3.97 -14.44
N VAL A 404 -11.63 4.79 -15.42
CA VAL A 404 -11.93 6.23 -15.44
C VAL A 404 -12.67 6.60 -16.70
N GLU A 405 -13.49 7.68 -16.62
CA GLU A 405 -14.18 8.33 -17.71
C GLU A 405 -13.67 9.77 -17.87
N ALA A 406 -13.56 10.27 -19.08
CA ALA A 406 -13.15 11.64 -19.36
C ALA A 406 -14.03 12.65 -18.60
N GLY A 407 -13.44 13.72 -18.09
CA GLY A 407 -14.15 14.71 -17.26
C GLY A 407 -15.29 15.42 -18.00
N GLU A 408 -15.17 15.57 -19.31
CA GLU A 408 -16.20 16.12 -20.19
C GLU A 408 -16.64 15.01 -21.17
N THR A 409 -17.78 14.37 -20.90
CA THR A 409 -18.38 13.39 -21.80
C THR A 409 -19.83 13.76 -22.10
N SER A 410 -20.28 13.47 -23.33
CA SER A 410 -21.65 13.76 -23.77
C SER A 410 -22.68 12.77 -23.26
N ASP A 411 -22.26 11.58 -22.82
CA ASP A 411 -23.13 10.48 -22.37
C ASP A 411 -22.45 9.75 -21.20
N PRO A 412 -22.49 10.35 -19.98
CA PRO A 412 -21.80 9.83 -18.82
C PRO A 412 -22.41 8.52 -18.34
N ILE A 413 -21.53 7.56 -17.99
CA ILE A 413 -21.95 6.27 -17.45
C ILE A 413 -22.11 6.40 -15.93
N PRO A 414 -23.19 5.84 -15.32
CA PRO A 414 -23.29 5.71 -13.89
C PRO A 414 -22.11 4.89 -13.33
N PRO A 415 -21.42 5.37 -12.28
CA PRO A 415 -20.33 4.62 -11.70
C PRO A 415 -20.84 3.34 -11.02
N HIS A 416 -20.03 2.30 -11.04
CA HIS A 416 -20.24 1.10 -10.24
C HIS A 416 -19.09 0.95 -9.25
N PHE A 417 -19.36 1.30 -8.00
CA PHE A 417 -18.34 1.17 -6.95
C PHE A 417 -18.48 -0.19 -6.25
N PRO A 418 -17.36 -0.86 -5.93
CA PRO A 418 -17.40 -2.07 -5.13
C PRO A 418 -18.25 -1.88 -3.86
N GLY A 419 -19.12 -2.85 -3.56
CA GLY A 419 -20.05 -2.76 -2.43
C GLY A 419 -21.25 -1.80 -2.58
N GLN A 420 -21.51 -1.23 -3.75
CA GLN A 420 -22.63 -0.28 -3.98
C GLN A 420 -23.98 -0.86 -3.60
N ALA A 421 -24.26 -2.13 -3.92
CA ALA A 421 -25.52 -2.79 -3.56
C ALA A 421 -25.71 -2.88 -2.04
N ALA A 422 -24.65 -3.16 -1.29
CA ALA A 422 -24.68 -3.22 0.16
C ALA A 422 -24.96 -1.85 0.80
N ARG A 423 -24.41 -0.77 0.23
CA ARG A 423 -24.67 0.60 0.69
C ARG A 423 -26.09 1.06 0.39
N ALA A 424 -26.63 0.71 -0.76
CA ALA A 424 -27.98 1.08 -1.18
C ALA A 424 -29.09 0.40 -0.33
N SER A 425 -28.79 -0.77 0.23
CA SER A 425 -29.76 -1.54 1.04
C SER A 425 -29.82 -1.11 2.51
N SER A 426 -28.87 -0.30 3.00
CA SER A 426 -28.79 0.10 4.42
C SER A 426 -28.79 1.62 4.58
N THR A 427 -29.76 2.14 5.35
CA THR A 427 -29.79 3.55 5.80
C THR A 427 -28.92 3.79 7.05
N GLN A 428 -28.37 2.74 7.65
CA GLN A 428 -27.47 2.78 8.81
C GLN A 428 -26.14 2.13 8.46
N ARG A 429 -25.04 2.65 9.04
CA ARG A 429 -23.72 1.97 8.96
C ARG A 429 -23.85 0.60 9.58
N GLU A 430 -23.43 -0.43 8.86
CA GLU A 430 -23.47 -1.80 9.35
C GLU A 430 -22.45 -2.01 10.48
N THR A 431 -22.84 -2.76 11.50
CA THR A 431 -21.98 -3.12 12.62
C THR A 431 -20.86 -4.04 12.15
N ILE A 432 -19.64 -3.75 12.56
CA ILE A 432 -18.47 -4.62 12.29
C ILE A 432 -18.17 -5.43 13.55
N LEU A 433 -18.29 -6.74 13.40
CA LEU A 433 -18.11 -7.70 14.48
C LEU A 433 -16.74 -8.38 14.40
N ILE A 434 -16.19 -8.75 15.55
CA ILE A 434 -14.99 -9.56 15.69
C ILE A 434 -15.45 -10.98 15.96
N SER A 435 -15.15 -11.90 15.06
CA SER A 435 -15.54 -13.31 15.16
C SER A 435 -14.38 -14.24 15.57
N GLY A 436 -13.12 -13.81 15.31
CA GLY A 436 -11.94 -14.59 15.64
C GLY A 436 -10.76 -13.74 16.08
N CYS A 437 -9.89 -14.34 16.90
CA CYS A 437 -8.69 -13.69 17.42
C CYS A 437 -7.55 -14.72 17.57
N GLY A 438 -6.41 -14.45 16.90
CA GLY A 438 -5.15 -15.19 17.04
C GLY A 438 -4.10 -14.35 17.74
N VAL A 439 -3.42 -14.88 18.75
CA VAL A 439 -2.38 -14.18 19.52
C VAL A 439 -1.16 -15.07 19.65
N LEU A 440 -0.03 -14.57 19.14
CA LEU A 440 1.29 -15.19 19.23
C LEU A 440 2.23 -14.20 19.92
N VAL A 441 2.47 -14.42 21.19
CA VAL A 441 3.34 -13.55 22.00
C VAL A 441 4.07 -14.42 23.04
N PRO A 442 5.33 -14.14 23.39
CA PRO A 442 6.04 -14.89 24.43
C PRO A 442 5.29 -14.82 25.76
N GLU A 443 5.13 -15.97 26.45
CA GLU A 443 4.54 -16.01 27.79
C GLU A 443 5.52 -15.49 28.82
N VAL A 444 5.17 -14.40 29.50
CA VAL A 444 5.94 -13.88 30.64
C VAL A 444 5.77 -14.83 31.82
N GLY A 445 6.85 -15.43 32.28
CA GLY A 445 6.91 -16.19 33.54
C GLY A 445 7.21 -17.69 33.44
N LYS A 446 7.27 -18.28 32.25
CA LYS A 446 7.61 -19.72 32.10
C LYS A 446 9.08 -20.03 31.81
N THR A 447 9.87 -19.04 31.40
CA THR A 447 11.32 -19.18 31.23
C THR A 447 12.02 -17.95 31.79
N PRO A 448 13.21 -18.07 32.44
CA PRO A 448 13.97 -16.90 32.84
C PRO A 448 14.47 -16.19 31.58
N VAL A 449 13.78 -15.11 31.23
CA VAL A 449 14.10 -14.28 30.07
C VAL A 449 15.46 -13.60 30.33
N ARG A 450 16.51 -14.05 29.66
CA ARG A 450 17.74 -13.26 29.58
C ARG A 450 17.45 -12.01 28.74
N VAL A 451 17.80 -10.85 29.28
CA VAL A 451 17.71 -9.57 28.57
C VAL A 451 18.51 -9.71 27.26
N GLY A 452 17.82 -9.91 26.14
CA GLY A 452 18.43 -10.10 24.82
C GLY A 452 17.82 -11.25 23.99
N GLU A 453 17.03 -12.15 24.57
CA GLU A 453 16.50 -13.35 23.90
C GLU A 453 14.95 -13.46 24.10
N LEU A 454 14.22 -12.45 23.64
CA LEU A 454 12.75 -12.48 23.69
C LEU A 454 12.18 -12.84 22.31
N GLY A 455 12.52 -14.02 21.78
CA GLY A 455 11.87 -14.62 20.63
C GLY A 455 10.78 -15.62 21.06
N LEU A 456 9.80 -15.85 20.20
CA LEU A 456 8.93 -17.02 20.29
C LEU A 456 9.75 -18.27 19.95
N ASP A 457 9.57 -19.34 20.72
CA ASP A 457 10.18 -20.62 20.40
C ASP A 457 9.69 -21.11 19.03
N ASP A 458 10.58 -21.68 18.22
CA ASP A 458 10.19 -22.26 16.94
C ASP A 458 9.11 -23.33 17.09
N ASP A 459 9.18 -24.11 18.18
CA ASP A 459 8.16 -25.11 18.53
C ASP A 459 6.75 -24.50 18.70
N ALA A 460 6.62 -23.21 19.05
CA ALA A 460 5.33 -22.53 19.15
C ALA A 460 4.70 -22.24 17.76
N LEU A 461 5.51 -22.20 16.72
CA LEU A 461 5.09 -21.99 15.32
C LEU A 461 4.95 -23.32 14.57
N ASP A 462 5.70 -24.35 15.01
CA ASP A 462 5.66 -25.68 14.42
C ASP A 462 4.30 -26.35 14.71
N GLY A 463 3.70 -26.92 13.67
CA GLY A 463 2.39 -27.56 13.76
C GLY A 463 1.18 -26.67 13.51
N LEU A 464 1.36 -25.34 13.40
CA LEU A 464 0.30 -24.42 12.98
C LEU A 464 0.16 -24.34 11.46
N ASP A 465 1.23 -24.61 10.72
CA ASP A 465 1.27 -24.56 9.25
C ASP A 465 2.03 -25.77 8.69
N ASP A 466 1.99 -25.97 7.36
CA ASP A 466 2.80 -27.03 6.70
C ASP A 466 4.29 -26.77 6.93
N ALA A 467 4.95 -27.64 7.68
CA ALA A 467 6.37 -27.55 8.02
C ALA A 467 7.29 -27.45 6.78
N ARG A 468 6.89 -27.98 5.61
CA ARG A 468 7.64 -27.83 4.36
C ARG A 468 7.48 -26.46 3.74
N ALA A 469 6.27 -25.89 3.80
CA ALA A 469 5.94 -24.57 3.28
C ALA A 469 6.65 -23.47 4.09
N VAL A 470 6.73 -23.61 5.43
CA VAL A 470 7.27 -22.56 6.29
C VAL A 470 8.80 -22.57 6.47
N ARG A 471 9.48 -23.69 6.13
CA ARG A 471 10.92 -23.88 6.41
C ARG A 471 11.85 -22.82 5.83
N ARG A 472 11.43 -22.14 4.74
CA ARG A 472 12.21 -21.13 4.04
C ARG A 472 11.68 -19.73 4.20
N LEU A 473 10.64 -19.54 4.98
CA LEU A 473 10.03 -18.23 5.22
C LEU A 473 10.85 -17.44 6.23
N ALA A 474 10.91 -16.13 6.03
CA ALA A 474 11.38 -15.20 7.04
C ALA A 474 10.59 -15.37 8.34
N ARG A 475 11.21 -15.07 9.46
CA ARG A 475 10.56 -15.15 10.78
C ARG A 475 9.26 -14.35 10.82
N PHE A 476 9.30 -13.13 10.29
CA PHE A 476 8.13 -12.27 10.13
C PHE A 476 6.97 -12.96 9.40
N SER A 477 7.26 -13.60 8.28
CA SER A 477 6.26 -14.30 7.45
C SER A 477 5.60 -15.47 8.20
N ARG A 478 6.39 -16.21 8.98
CA ARG A 478 5.89 -17.31 9.85
C ARG A 478 4.94 -16.76 10.92
N LEU A 479 5.28 -15.64 11.56
CA LEU A 479 4.43 -14.98 12.57
C LEU A 479 3.08 -14.55 11.98
N VAL A 480 3.12 -13.90 10.81
CA VAL A 480 1.90 -13.45 10.11
C VAL A 480 0.97 -14.61 9.78
N ARG A 481 1.51 -15.68 9.16
CA ARG A 481 0.71 -16.85 8.77
C ARG A 481 0.12 -17.55 9.99
N ALA A 482 0.93 -17.81 11.01
CA ALA A 482 0.49 -18.53 12.21
C ALA A 482 -0.61 -17.74 12.97
N ALA A 483 -0.47 -16.42 13.12
CA ALA A 483 -1.52 -15.59 13.75
C ALA A 483 -2.82 -15.60 12.94
N GLY A 484 -2.71 -15.51 11.60
CA GLY A 484 -3.85 -15.59 10.69
C GLY A 484 -4.57 -16.94 10.81
N ILE A 485 -3.83 -18.06 10.80
CA ILE A 485 -4.38 -19.40 10.98
C ILE A 485 -5.15 -19.53 12.31
N LEU A 486 -4.55 -19.07 13.41
CA LEU A 486 -5.22 -19.09 14.71
C LEU A 486 -6.52 -18.28 14.72
N ALA A 487 -6.51 -17.11 14.05
CA ALA A 487 -7.70 -16.26 14.01
C ALA A 487 -8.85 -16.88 13.19
N VAL A 488 -8.56 -17.50 12.03
CA VAL A 488 -9.60 -18.15 11.21
C VAL A 488 -10.12 -19.42 11.86
N GLN A 489 -9.27 -20.19 12.55
CA GLN A 489 -9.68 -21.34 13.35
C GLN A 489 -10.60 -20.92 14.49
N ASP A 490 -10.24 -19.85 15.21
CA ASP A 490 -11.04 -19.30 16.31
C ASP A 490 -12.39 -18.73 15.82
N ALA A 491 -12.44 -18.19 14.58
CA ALA A 491 -13.67 -17.72 13.93
C ALA A 491 -14.55 -18.87 13.40
N GLY A 492 -13.99 -20.06 13.22
CA GLY A 492 -14.69 -21.21 12.62
C GLY A 492 -15.04 -21.02 11.15
N LEU A 493 -14.17 -20.34 10.38
CA LEU A 493 -14.36 -20.15 8.94
C LEU A 493 -14.04 -21.42 8.16
N ASP A 494 -14.84 -21.70 7.14
CA ASP A 494 -14.52 -22.73 6.15
C ASP A 494 -13.59 -22.21 5.04
N ASP A 495 -13.09 -23.10 4.18
CA ASP A 495 -12.14 -22.77 3.12
C ASP A 495 -12.71 -21.76 2.09
N GLN A 496 -14.01 -21.78 1.83
CA GLN A 496 -14.65 -20.84 0.91
C GLN A 496 -14.76 -19.44 1.54
N GLU A 497 -15.12 -19.40 2.81
CA GLU A 497 -15.20 -18.18 3.61
C GLU A 497 -13.82 -17.55 3.77
N ILE A 498 -12.78 -18.35 4.02
CA ILE A 498 -11.39 -17.90 4.11
C ILE A 498 -10.93 -17.31 2.78
N ARG A 499 -11.14 -17.99 1.65
CA ARG A 499 -10.78 -17.45 0.32
C ARG A 499 -11.41 -16.10 0.02
N ALA A 500 -12.62 -15.86 0.50
CA ALA A 500 -13.35 -14.61 0.29
C ALA A 500 -12.91 -13.47 1.24
N CYS A 501 -12.06 -13.74 2.24
CA CYS A 501 -11.57 -12.71 3.14
C CYS A 501 -10.55 -11.79 2.47
N ALA A 502 -10.66 -10.48 2.72
CA ALA A 502 -9.58 -9.55 2.48
C ALA A 502 -8.50 -9.68 3.56
N GLY A 503 -7.25 -9.38 3.20
CA GLY A 503 -6.10 -9.47 4.12
C GLY A 503 -5.43 -8.10 4.33
N PHE A 504 -5.26 -7.68 5.59
CA PHE A 504 -4.57 -6.45 5.95
C PHE A 504 -3.48 -6.75 6.97
N VAL A 505 -2.24 -6.39 6.65
CA VAL A 505 -1.10 -6.66 7.56
C VAL A 505 -0.42 -5.37 7.94
N GLY A 506 -0.39 -5.05 9.23
CA GLY A 506 0.30 -3.89 9.79
C GLY A 506 1.65 -4.26 10.38
N THR A 507 2.72 -3.54 10.01
CA THR A 507 4.07 -3.74 10.54
C THR A 507 4.89 -2.44 10.48
N ARG A 508 5.81 -2.25 11.41
CA ARG A 508 6.75 -1.13 11.33
C ARG A 508 7.96 -1.44 10.45
N PHE A 509 8.49 -2.66 10.53
CA PHE A 509 9.77 -3.02 9.92
C PHE A 509 9.71 -4.15 8.89
N GLY A 510 8.61 -4.90 8.83
CA GLY A 510 8.50 -6.06 7.95
C GLY A 510 9.41 -7.22 8.38
N ALA A 511 10.20 -7.75 7.43
CA ALA A 511 11.16 -8.84 7.62
C ALA A 511 12.60 -8.31 7.70
N PRO A 512 13.05 -7.74 8.83
CA PRO A 512 14.35 -7.10 8.94
C PRO A 512 15.53 -8.08 8.83
N GLU A 513 15.41 -9.33 9.25
CA GLU A 513 16.47 -10.34 9.12
C GLU A 513 16.85 -10.52 7.64
N TYR A 514 15.91 -10.91 6.80
CA TYR A 514 16.18 -11.16 5.38
C TYR A 514 16.53 -9.87 4.61
N THR A 515 15.98 -8.73 5.00
CA THR A 515 16.35 -7.44 4.42
C THR A 515 17.83 -7.11 4.66
N LEU A 516 18.29 -7.32 5.90
CA LEU A 516 19.68 -7.03 6.28
C LEU A 516 20.64 -8.07 5.70
N ASP A 517 20.26 -9.35 5.68
CA ASP A 517 21.07 -10.41 5.07
C ASP A 517 21.26 -10.15 3.58
N PHE A 518 20.20 -9.78 2.86
CA PHE A 518 20.29 -9.41 1.45
C PHE A 518 21.25 -8.24 1.23
N TYR A 519 21.14 -7.17 2.02
CA TYR A 519 22.08 -6.05 1.92
C TYR A 519 23.53 -6.43 2.28
N GLN A 520 23.74 -7.30 3.27
CA GLN A 520 25.08 -7.80 3.60
C GLN A 520 25.70 -8.58 2.47
N GLU A 521 24.92 -9.42 1.78
CA GLU A 521 25.35 -10.14 0.57
C GLU A 521 25.76 -9.14 -0.53
N LEU A 522 24.92 -8.13 -0.80
CA LEU A 522 25.24 -7.10 -1.80
C LEU A 522 26.50 -6.31 -1.46
N ILE A 523 26.69 -5.97 -0.18
CA ILE A 523 27.85 -5.18 0.27
C ILE A 523 29.14 -6.01 0.22
N ARG A 524 29.07 -7.30 0.56
CA ARG A 524 30.23 -8.19 0.62
C ARG A 524 30.61 -8.74 -0.74
N ASP A 525 29.63 -9.21 -1.53
CA ASP A 525 29.85 -10.06 -2.69
C ASP A 525 29.39 -9.42 -4.01
N GLY A 526 28.78 -8.22 -3.95
CA GLY A 526 28.35 -7.45 -5.12
C GLY A 526 26.91 -7.70 -5.57
N LEU A 527 26.44 -6.88 -6.52
CA LEU A 527 25.05 -6.85 -6.97
C LEU A 527 24.51 -8.16 -7.55
N GLY A 528 25.38 -8.99 -8.10
CA GLY A 528 25.01 -10.29 -8.68
C GLY A 528 24.90 -11.42 -7.66
N ALA A 529 25.29 -11.21 -6.43
CA ALA A 529 25.41 -12.26 -5.40
C ALA A 529 24.17 -12.38 -4.50
N GLY A 530 23.18 -11.49 -4.65
CA GLY A 530 21.98 -11.48 -3.80
C GLY A 530 21.21 -12.80 -3.87
N ASN A 531 20.76 -13.28 -2.71
CA ASN A 531 19.90 -14.46 -2.61
C ASN A 531 18.47 -14.11 -3.04
N PRO A 532 17.91 -14.78 -4.07
CA PRO A 532 16.54 -14.54 -4.52
C PRO A 532 15.47 -14.67 -3.43
N LEU A 533 15.68 -15.59 -2.48
CA LEU A 533 14.74 -15.81 -1.37
C LEU A 533 14.78 -14.63 -0.39
N HIS A 534 15.98 -14.14 -0.02
CA HIS A 534 16.10 -13.00 0.88
C HIS A 534 15.45 -11.75 0.29
N PHE A 535 15.60 -11.50 -1.02
CA PHE A 535 14.90 -10.41 -1.69
C PHE A 535 13.39 -10.60 -1.67
N ALA A 536 12.90 -11.78 -2.08
CA ALA A 536 11.47 -12.03 -2.22
C ALA A 536 10.73 -11.94 -0.87
N GLU A 537 11.38 -12.36 0.23
CA GLU A 537 10.83 -12.32 1.59
C GLU A 537 11.06 -10.98 2.33
N SER A 538 11.75 -10.01 1.71
CA SER A 538 12.06 -8.72 2.34
C SER A 538 11.31 -7.52 1.74
N VAL A 539 10.49 -7.75 0.70
CA VAL A 539 9.65 -6.67 0.14
C VAL A 539 8.55 -6.24 1.11
N PRO A 540 8.20 -4.94 1.20
CA PRO A 540 7.24 -4.43 2.19
C PRO A 540 5.85 -5.08 2.18
N ASN A 541 5.40 -5.62 1.06
CA ASN A 541 4.12 -6.34 0.98
C ASN A 541 4.20 -7.82 1.37
N ILE A 542 5.35 -8.30 1.84
CA ILE A 542 5.54 -9.73 2.14
C ILE A 542 4.53 -10.25 3.16
N GLY A 543 4.15 -9.44 4.15
CA GLY A 543 3.17 -9.82 5.15
C GLY A 543 1.82 -10.20 4.53
N SER A 544 1.24 -9.32 3.71
CA SER A 544 -0.04 -9.58 3.03
C SER A 544 0.07 -10.71 2.00
N ALA A 545 1.20 -10.79 1.29
CA ALA A 545 1.48 -11.87 0.35
C ALA A 545 1.51 -13.23 1.05
N GLN A 546 2.24 -13.35 2.17
CA GLN A 546 2.33 -14.59 2.92
C GLN A 546 1.02 -14.96 3.63
N LEU A 547 0.25 -13.97 4.09
CA LEU A 547 -1.09 -14.23 4.62
C LEU A 547 -2.00 -14.81 3.53
N SER A 548 -1.98 -14.22 2.32
CA SER A 548 -2.73 -14.73 1.18
C SER A 548 -2.30 -16.13 0.76
N LEU A 549 -1.01 -16.38 0.59
CA LEU A 549 -0.48 -17.68 0.20
C LEU A 549 -0.77 -18.75 1.27
N GLY A 550 -0.67 -18.41 2.55
CA GLY A 550 -0.88 -19.35 3.65
C GLY A 550 -2.33 -19.76 3.85
N LEU A 551 -3.26 -18.83 3.63
CA LEU A 551 -4.69 -19.04 3.85
C LEU A 551 -5.49 -19.21 2.55
N GLY A 552 -4.87 -18.98 1.38
CA GLY A 552 -5.56 -19.04 0.11
C GLY A 552 -6.50 -17.86 -0.15
N LEU A 553 -6.18 -16.64 0.35
CA LEU A 553 -7.03 -15.46 0.18
C LEU A 553 -7.03 -14.99 -1.27
N GLU A 554 -8.21 -14.87 -1.87
CA GLU A 554 -8.38 -14.43 -3.26
C GLU A 554 -8.94 -13.00 -3.36
N ALA A 555 -9.41 -12.41 -2.26
CA ALA A 555 -9.82 -11.01 -2.23
C ALA A 555 -8.60 -10.08 -2.06
N LEU A 556 -8.83 -8.77 -1.99
CA LEU A 556 -7.81 -7.74 -1.81
C LEU A 556 -6.89 -8.05 -0.62
N THR A 557 -5.58 -7.93 -0.82
CA THR A 557 -4.58 -7.98 0.27
C THR A 557 -3.64 -6.78 0.23
N LEU A 558 -3.37 -6.20 1.41
CA LEU A 558 -2.55 -5.00 1.57
C LEU A 558 -1.64 -5.11 2.80
N SER A 559 -0.41 -4.65 2.66
CA SER A 559 0.45 -4.36 3.83
C SER A 559 0.43 -2.85 4.13
N VAL A 560 0.42 -2.52 5.41
CA VAL A 560 0.50 -1.16 5.94
C VAL A 560 1.78 -1.06 6.76
N GLY A 561 2.61 -0.06 6.51
CA GLY A 561 3.93 -0.07 7.10
C GLY A 561 4.53 1.28 7.49
N GLY A 562 5.62 1.19 8.24
CA GLY A 562 6.48 2.33 8.57
C GLY A 562 6.15 3.07 9.87
N THR A 563 5.06 2.73 10.57
CA THR A 563 4.62 3.40 11.80
C THR A 563 4.42 2.42 12.96
N VAL A 564 4.48 2.91 14.19
CA VAL A 564 4.14 2.11 15.39
C VAL A 564 2.63 1.88 15.51
N ILE A 565 1.81 2.61 14.76
CA ILE A 565 0.36 2.46 14.72
C ILE A 565 -0.11 1.65 13.50
N ALA A 566 0.79 1.01 12.73
CA ALA A 566 0.45 0.28 11.52
C ALA A 566 -0.63 -0.80 11.74
N GLY A 567 -0.68 -1.43 12.91
CA GLY A 567 -1.75 -2.35 13.27
C GLY A 567 -3.13 -1.65 13.38
N ILE A 568 -3.17 -0.43 13.94
CA ILE A 568 -4.41 0.38 13.98
C ILE A 568 -4.79 0.83 12.57
N GLU A 569 -3.82 1.24 11.76
CA GLU A 569 -4.04 1.65 10.36
C GLU A 569 -4.62 0.50 9.53
N ALA A 570 -4.07 -0.72 9.69
CA ALA A 570 -4.59 -1.92 9.04
C ALA A 570 -6.04 -2.23 9.46
N MET A 571 -6.35 -2.11 10.76
CA MET A 571 -7.69 -2.27 11.29
C MET A 571 -8.65 -1.21 10.76
N HIS A 572 -8.19 0.04 10.64
CA HIS A 572 -8.96 1.16 10.12
C HIS A 572 -9.28 0.98 8.62
N LEU A 573 -8.31 0.57 7.81
CA LEU A 573 -8.54 0.25 6.40
C LEU A 573 -9.52 -0.93 6.23
N ALA A 574 -9.36 -2.00 7.00
CA ALA A 574 -10.27 -3.14 6.98
C ALA A 574 -11.71 -2.70 7.31
N ARG A 575 -11.89 -1.89 8.35
CA ARG A 575 -13.21 -1.33 8.72
C ARG A 575 -13.85 -0.54 7.57
N ARG A 576 -13.07 0.30 6.88
CA ARG A 576 -13.55 1.07 5.71
C ARG A 576 -14.08 0.17 4.60
N HIS A 577 -13.34 -0.88 4.25
CA HIS A 577 -13.75 -1.83 3.22
C HIS A 577 -14.99 -2.63 3.61
N LEU A 578 -15.11 -3.03 4.87
CA LEU A 578 -16.29 -3.68 5.41
C LEU A 578 -17.51 -2.75 5.43
N GLN A 579 -17.36 -1.51 5.93
CA GLN A 579 -18.47 -0.54 6.01
C GLN A 579 -18.97 -0.10 4.63
N THR A 580 -18.10 -0.03 3.64
CA THR A 580 -18.49 0.26 2.26
C THR A 580 -19.03 -0.97 1.52
N GLY A 581 -18.98 -2.15 2.14
CA GLY A 581 -19.48 -3.40 1.56
C GLY A 581 -18.63 -3.93 0.40
N GLN A 582 -17.38 -3.47 0.27
CA GLN A 582 -16.45 -4.00 -0.73
C GLN A 582 -16.04 -5.44 -0.42
N VAL A 583 -15.98 -5.77 0.85
CA VAL A 583 -15.75 -7.12 1.37
C VAL A 583 -16.71 -7.40 2.53
N ASP A 584 -17.07 -8.65 2.72
CA ASP A 584 -17.92 -9.08 3.82
C ASP A 584 -17.11 -9.51 5.03
N ARG A 585 -15.83 -9.90 4.83
CA ARG A 585 -14.90 -10.37 5.85
C ARG A 585 -13.51 -9.87 5.60
N ALA A 586 -12.76 -9.63 6.68
CA ALA A 586 -11.36 -9.24 6.62
C ALA A 586 -10.54 -9.91 7.72
N ILE A 587 -9.33 -10.32 7.39
CA ILE A 587 -8.32 -10.78 8.34
C ILE A 587 -7.32 -9.65 8.51
N VAL A 588 -7.19 -9.15 9.73
CA VAL A 588 -6.23 -8.11 10.07
C VAL A 588 -5.15 -8.69 10.96
N VAL A 589 -3.89 -8.56 10.55
CA VAL A 589 -2.74 -9.03 11.32
C VAL A 589 -1.83 -7.86 11.64
N ALA A 590 -1.39 -7.72 12.88
CA ALA A 590 -0.22 -6.93 13.22
C ALA A 590 0.90 -7.87 13.63
N ALA A 591 2.09 -7.70 13.03
CA ALA A 591 3.24 -8.54 13.33
C ALA A 591 4.54 -7.73 13.34
N GLU A 592 5.44 -8.08 14.24
CA GLU A 592 6.80 -7.54 14.30
C GLU A 592 7.80 -8.66 14.58
N GLU A 593 8.87 -8.63 13.82
CA GLU A 593 10.08 -9.42 14.03
C GLU A 593 11.14 -8.55 14.71
N THR A 594 11.88 -9.09 15.65
CA THR A 594 13.00 -8.39 16.30
C THR A 594 14.33 -8.80 15.69
N HIS A 595 15.18 -7.82 15.38
CA HIS A 595 16.53 -8.06 14.91
C HIS A 595 17.56 -7.20 15.67
N PRO A 596 18.71 -7.78 16.12
CA PRO A 596 19.70 -7.06 16.94
C PRO A 596 20.22 -5.78 16.28
N MET A 597 20.39 -5.77 14.96
CA MET A 597 20.87 -4.59 14.22
C MET A 597 19.82 -3.48 14.19
N VAL A 598 18.54 -3.81 13.99
CA VAL A 598 17.45 -2.82 14.05
C VAL A 598 17.41 -2.19 15.44
N ARG A 599 17.52 -3.00 16.49
CA ARG A 599 17.60 -2.51 17.87
C ARG A 599 18.79 -1.57 18.08
N LYS A 600 19.97 -1.95 17.57
CA LYS A 600 21.16 -1.10 17.64
C LYS A 600 20.96 0.24 16.92
N ILE A 601 20.43 0.21 15.69
CA ILE A 601 20.16 1.42 14.89
C ILE A 601 19.19 2.35 15.64
N LEU A 602 18.09 1.83 16.16
CA LEU A 602 17.11 2.63 16.90
C LEU A 602 17.68 3.19 18.20
N HIS A 603 18.49 2.40 18.90
CA HIS A 603 19.21 2.88 20.10
C HIS A 603 20.15 4.04 19.75
N ASP A 604 20.97 3.89 18.70
CA ASP A 604 21.96 4.88 18.29
C ASP A 604 21.28 6.17 17.74
N LEU A 605 20.05 6.06 17.22
CA LEU A 605 19.20 7.19 16.83
C LEU A 605 18.46 7.86 18.01
N GLY A 606 18.68 7.40 19.26
CA GLY A 606 18.00 7.92 20.44
C GLY A 606 16.56 7.39 20.64
N HIS A 607 16.14 6.44 19.84
CA HIS A 607 14.82 5.78 19.91
C HIS A 607 14.86 4.49 20.76
N GLY A 608 15.81 4.33 21.66
CA GLY A 608 15.99 3.12 22.46
C GLY A 608 14.79 2.74 23.33
N SER A 609 13.93 3.70 23.67
CA SER A 609 12.68 3.47 24.40
C SER A 609 11.50 3.06 23.49
N GLU A 610 11.68 3.07 22.16
CA GLU A 610 10.68 2.65 21.19
C GLU A 610 10.95 1.25 20.63
N LEU A 611 11.96 0.58 21.18
CA LEU A 611 12.34 -0.74 20.71
C LEU A 611 11.25 -1.75 21.05
N PRO A 612 10.78 -2.55 20.06
CA PRO A 612 10.03 -3.75 20.39
C PRO A 612 10.94 -4.64 21.24
N ASN A 613 10.56 -4.87 22.49
CA ASN A 613 11.33 -5.72 23.39
C ASN A 613 11.20 -7.19 22.98
N THR A 614 10.17 -7.52 22.19
CA THR A 614 9.85 -8.88 21.77
C THR A 614 9.23 -8.88 20.37
N GLU A 615 9.38 -9.99 19.68
CA GLU A 615 8.61 -10.29 18.48
C GLU A 615 7.23 -10.82 18.83
N GLY A 616 6.31 -10.79 17.88
CA GLY A 616 4.98 -11.37 18.04
C GLY A 616 4.01 -10.96 16.95
N ALA A 617 2.83 -11.57 17.00
CA ALA A 617 1.74 -11.24 16.11
C ALA A 617 0.38 -11.34 16.79
N VAL A 618 -0.55 -10.50 16.36
CA VAL A 618 -1.97 -10.55 16.76
C VAL A 618 -2.82 -10.43 15.51
N ALA A 619 -3.80 -11.31 15.37
CA ALA A 619 -4.73 -11.30 14.25
C ALA A 619 -6.18 -11.22 14.72
N PHE A 620 -7.04 -10.58 13.92
CA PHE A 620 -8.48 -10.55 14.08
C PHE A 620 -9.19 -10.94 12.79
N VAL A 621 -10.30 -11.67 12.92
CA VAL A 621 -11.29 -11.82 11.85
C VAL A 621 -12.40 -10.81 12.13
N LEU A 622 -12.60 -9.89 11.18
CA LEU A 622 -13.66 -8.88 11.19
C LEU A 622 -14.72 -9.27 10.18
N GLU A 623 -15.98 -9.15 10.55
CA GLU A 623 -17.11 -9.46 9.68
C GLU A 623 -18.19 -8.39 9.78
N ARG A 624 -18.89 -8.16 8.68
CA ARG A 624 -20.16 -7.44 8.69
C ARG A 624 -21.19 -8.25 9.48
N GLU A 625 -22.02 -7.59 10.26
CA GLU A 625 -23.05 -8.27 11.06
C GLU A 625 -23.97 -9.15 10.22
N SER A 626 -24.35 -8.69 9.02
CA SER A 626 -25.12 -9.49 8.05
C SER A 626 -24.41 -10.78 7.68
N SER A 627 -23.14 -10.69 7.29
CA SER A 627 -22.32 -11.83 6.89
C SER A 627 -22.13 -12.86 8.01
N LEU A 628 -21.86 -12.38 9.24
CA LEU A 628 -21.72 -13.26 10.41
C LEU A 628 -23.03 -14.00 10.71
N ARG A 629 -24.17 -13.30 10.62
CA ARG A 629 -25.50 -13.86 10.83
C ARG A 629 -25.82 -14.93 9.79
N ASP A 630 -25.55 -14.66 8.51
CA ASP A 630 -25.88 -15.55 7.39
C ASP A 630 -25.16 -16.89 7.48
N ARG A 631 -23.92 -16.90 7.99
CA ARG A 631 -23.20 -18.16 8.24
C ARG A 631 -23.45 -18.79 9.63
N GLY A 632 -24.25 -18.14 10.49
CA GLY A 632 -24.49 -18.63 11.85
C GLY A 632 -23.27 -18.53 12.80
N GLY A 633 -22.36 -17.61 12.50
CA GLY A 633 -21.15 -17.39 13.30
C GLY A 633 -21.42 -16.69 14.64
N VAL A 634 -20.45 -16.71 15.53
CA VAL A 634 -20.55 -16.12 16.87
C VAL A 634 -19.66 -14.88 16.98
N ALA A 635 -20.25 -13.74 17.38
CA ALA A 635 -19.50 -12.54 17.69
C ALA A 635 -18.78 -12.68 19.03
N LYS A 636 -17.50 -12.32 19.08
CA LYS A 636 -16.68 -12.24 20.31
C LYS A 636 -16.47 -10.80 20.75
N GLY A 637 -16.67 -9.86 19.83
CA GLY A 637 -16.57 -8.45 20.07
C GLY A 637 -17.13 -7.64 18.91
N GLU A 638 -17.10 -6.32 19.08
CA GLU A 638 -17.52 -5.33 18.09
C GLU A 638 -16.40 -4.30 17.92
N LEU A 639 -16.01 -4.02 16.68
CA LEU A 639 -15.19 -2.87 16.34
C LEU A 639 -16.12 -1.67 16.13
N VAL A 640 -16.35 -0.92 17.20
CA VAL A 640 -17.32 0.18 17.21
C VAL A 640 -16.83 1.36 16.37
N ASP A 641 -15.53 1.67 16.48
CA ASP A 641 -14.91 2.76 15.72
C ASP A 641 -13.39 2.62 15.65
N SER A 642 -12.78 3.35 14.71
CA SER A 642 -11.33 3.49 14.57
C SER A 642 -11.01 4.86 13.96
N ALA A 643 -9.90 5.44 14.37
CA ALA A 643 -9.41 6.70 13.80
C ALA A 643 -7.89 6.70 13.68
N VAL A 644 -7.40 7.32 12.62
CA VAL A 644 -5.98 7.62 12.40
C VAL A 644 -5.88 9.11 12.09
N ILE A 645 -5.05 9.82 12.85
CA ILE A 645 -4.95 11.28 12.77
C ILE A 645 -3.51 11.68 12.58
N TRP A 646 -3.25 12.53 11.59
CA TRP A 646 -1.96 13.12 11.31
C TRP A 646 -2.01 14.64 11.57
N PRO A 647 -1.01 15.22 12.23
CA PRO A 647 -1.01 16.64 12.57
C PRO A 647 -0.52 17.52 11.40
N ALA A 648 -0.89 18.77 11.42
CA ALA A 648 -0.35 19.79 10.51
C ALA A 648 1.11 20.18 10.81
N SER A 649 1.61 19.88 12.02
CA SER A 649 3.00 20.10 12.44
C SER A 649 3.56 18.86 13.10
N GLY A 650 4.89 18.67 13.07
CA GLY A 650 5.56 17.49 13.62
C GLY A 650 6.00 17.65 15.09
N GLY A 651 6.46 16.54 15.69
CA GLY A 651 7.07 16.47 17.02
C GLY A 651 6.14 16.05 18.16
N THR A 652 6.68 16.00 19.38
CA THR A 652 5.98 15.47 20.57
C THR A 652 4.68 16.24 20.90
N HIS A 653 4.67 17.56 20.69
CA HIS A 653 3.48 18.38 20.92
C HIS A 653 2.34 17.99 19.97
N ALA A 654 2.66 17.81 18.70
CA ALA A 654 1.71 17.38 17.69
C ALA A 654 1.15 15.96 17.96
N SER A 655 2.01 15.05 18.42
CA SER A 655 1.57 13.70 18.84
C SER A 655 0.58 13.76 20.01
N VAL A 656 0.82 14.66 20.99
CA VAL A 656 -0.13 14.86 22.11
C VAL A 656 -1.47 15.39 21.61
N GLU A 657 -1.47 16.37 20.72
CA GLU A 657 -2.72 16.93 20.17
C GLU A 657 -3.49 15.92 19.34
N SER A 658 -2.82 15.20 18.44
CA SER A 658 -3.43 14.12 17.65
C SER A 658 -4.04 13.05 18.54
N LEU A 659 -3.34 12.65 19.61
CA LEU A 659 -3.83 11.64 20.54
C LEU A 659 -5.03 12.15 21.36
N VAL A 660 -5.00 13.40 21.83
CA VAL A 660 -6.15 14.03 22.54
C VAL A 660 -7.38 14.02 21.63
N ARG A 661 -7.21 14.34 20.37
CA ARG A 661 -8.29 14.34 19.37
C ARG A 661 -8.82 12.92 19.13
N ALA A 662 -7.95 11.93 18.88
CA ALA A 662 -8.33 10.53 18.69
C ALA A 662 -9.12 9.96 19.89
N ILE A 663 -8.67 10.26 21.13
CA ILE A 663 -9.36 9.83 22.34
C ILE A 663 -10.71 10.54 22.47
N SER A 664 -10.82 11.83 22.11
CA SER A 664 -12.03 12.63 22.24
C SER A 664 -13.12 12.19 21.27
N GLU A 665 -12.74 11.83 20.06
CA GLU A 665 -13.67 11.30 19.05
C GLU A 665 -14.21 9.92 19.45
N GLY A 666 -13.50 9.17 20.27
CA GLY A 666 -13.84 7.79 20.68
C GLY A 666 -14.75 7.64 21.92
N ALA A 667 -15.37 8.64 22.51
CA ALA A 667 -16.29 8.64 23.69
C ALA A 667 -16.30 7.34 24.55
N ALA A 668 -15.27 7.13 25.42
CA ALA A 668 -15.00 5.83 26.01
C ALA A 668 -15.28 5.69 27.51
N GLN A 669 -15.59 4.46 27.95
CA GLN A 669 -15.67 4.08 29.37
C GLN A 669 -14.29 3.73 29.97
N SER A 670 -13.35 3.25 29.16
CA SER A 670 -11.95 3.04 29.57
C SER A 670 -11.00 3.38 28.41
N VAL A 671 -9.82 3.88 28.73
CA VAL A 671 -8.76 4.17 27.75
C VAL A 671 -7.51 3.38 28.09
N VAL A 672 -7.01 2.62 27.11
CA VAL A 672 -5.77 1.84 27.22
C VAL A 672 -4.71 2.48 26.31
N GLY A 673 -3.52 2.67 26.82
CA GLY A 673 -2.40 3.26 26.08
C GLY A 673 -1.09 2.55 26.38
N PRO A 674 0.00 3.01 25.75
CA PRO A 674 1.32 2.44 25.93
C PRO A 674 1.84 2.67 27.36
N PRO A 675 2.81 1.87 27.82
CA PRO A 675 3.40 1.96 29.16
C PRO A 675 4.04 3.31 29.45
N ALA A 676 3.91 3.76 30.71
CA ALA A 676 4.29 5.09 31.14
C ALA A 676 5.81 5.39 31.00
N GLU A 677 6.66 4.39 31.06
CA GLU A 677 8.12 4.49 30.95
C GLU A 677 8.61 4.73 29.51
N THR A 678 7.79 4.42 28.51
CA THR A 678 8.14 4.62 27.11
C THR A 678 7.92 6.07 26.65
N LEU A 679 8.52 6.47 25.53
CA LEU A 679 8.23 7.79 24.94
C LEU A 679 6.75 7.90 24.60
N ALA A 680 6.18 6.88 23.95
CA ALA A 680 4.76 6.80 23.63
C ALA A 680 3.88 6.91 24.87
N GLY A 681 4.23 6.24 25.99
CA GLY A 681 3.52 6.34 27.26
C GLY A 681 3.60 7.73 27.91
N ARG A 682 4.73 8.42 27.80
CA ARG A 682 4.84 9.80 28.25
C ARG A 682 3.95 10.75 27.44
N VAL A 683 3.91 10.58 26.11
CA VAL A 683 3.01 11.33 25.21
C VAL A 683 1.55 11.05 25.57
N PHE A 684 1.20 9.78 25.77
CA PHE A 684 -0.14 9.36 26.21
C PHE A 684 -0.52 10.00 27.56
N GLY A 685 0.37 9.96 28.54
CA GLY A 685 0.16 10.59 29.85
C GLY A 685 -0.04 12.11 29.77
N LEU A 686 0.67 12.80 28.86
CA LEU A 686 0.46 14.22 28.59
C LEU A 686 -0.91 14.48 27.95
N ALA A 687 -1.31 13.66 26.98
CA ALA A 687 -2.61 13.77 26.32
C ALA A 687 -3.75 13.57 27.32
N MET A 688 -3.65 12.57 28.20
CA MET A 688 -4.65 12.33 29.25
C MET A 688 -4.77 13.48 30.24
N ARG A 689 -3.67 14.11 30.64
CA ARG A 689 -3.67 15.30 31.51
C ARG A 689 -4.31 16.51 30.82
N ARG A 690 -4.09 16.72 29.52
CA ARG A 690 -4.69 17.84 28.76
C ARG A 690 -6.20 17.68 28.58
N ARG A 691 -6.67 16.47 28.37
CA ARG A 691 -8.11 16.19 28.23
C ARG A 691 -8.90 16.48 29.52
N GLY A 692 -8.24 16.46 30.68
CA GLY A 692 -8.90 16.60 31.99
C GLY A 692 -9.49 15.29 32.52
N PRO A 693 -10.07 15.29 33.75
CA PRO A 693 -10.55 14.08 34.39
C PRO A 693 -11.68 13.47 33.55
N LEU A 694 -11.44 12.27 33.06
CA LEU A 694 -12.48 11.37 32.63
C LEU A 694 -13.18 10.85 33.90
N GLY A 695 -14.49 10.88 33.95
CA GLY A 695 -15.27 10.14 34.97
C GLY A 695 -15.13 8.62 34.85
N VAL A 696 -13.96 8.12 34.42
CA VAL A 696 -13.75 6.77 33.91
C VAL A 696 -12.37 6.28 34.33
N GLY A 697 -12.29 5.04 34.77
CA GLY A 697 -11.05 4.41 35.17
C GLY A 697 -10.05 4.32 34.00
N THR A 698 -8.93 5.01 34.13
CA THR A 698 -7.76 4.72 33.29
C THR A 698 -7.17 3.39 33.76
N ARG A 699 -7.29 2.33 32.99
CA ARG A 699 -6.46 1.15 33.21
C ARG A 699 -5.03 1.50 32.77
N GLY A 700 -4.15 1.63 33.73
CA GLY A 700 -2.73 1.75 33.48
C GLY A 700 -2.19 0.52 32.76
N SER A 701 -1.14 0.75 32.02
CA SER A 701 -0.24 -0.16 31.30
C SER A 701 -0.58 -1.66 31.33
N LEU A 702 -0.60 -2.25 30.17
CA LEU A 702 -0.41 -3.68 30.00
C LEU A 702 0.87 -4.08 30.74
N SER A 703 0.79 -5.00 31.69
CA SER A 703 1.94 -5.54 32.41
C SER A 703 2.80 -6.51 31.57
N ARG A 704 2.72 -6.41 30.24
CA ARG A 704 3.37 -7.30 29.27
C ARG A 704 4.41 -6.56 28.44
N PRO A 705 5.52 -7.24 28.04
CA PRO A 705 6.66 -6.59 27.37
C PRO A 705 6.44 -6.14 25.92
N PHE A 706 5.20 -6.21 25.39
CA PHE A 706 4.84 -5.82 24.00
C PHE A 706 4.51 -4.33 23.86
N GLU A 707 5.34 -3.50 24.36
CA GLU A 707 4.99 -2.12 24.59
C GLU A 707 5.19 -1.22 23.38
N ASN A 708 5.93 -1.70 22.39
CA ASN A 708 6.38 -0.88 21.27
C ASN A 708 6.28 -1.65 19.94
N GLY A 709 5.64 -1.06 18.97
CA GLY A 709 5.45 -1.63 17.64
C GLY A 709 3.97 -1.78 17.28
N SER A 710 3.70 -2.24 16.08
CA SER A 710 2.35 -2.37 15.53
C SER A 710 1.47 -3.42 16.24
N VAL A 711 2.09 -4.32 16.97
CA VAL A 711 1.43 -5.42 17.72
C VAL A 711 0.78 -4.94 19.02
N GLY A 712 1.40 -3.99 19.72
CA GLY A 712 0.92 -3.53 21.02
C GLY A 712 -0.53 -3.06 21.05
N PRO A 713 -0.97 -2.19 20.14
CA PRO A 713 -2.36 -1.74 20.06
C PRO A 713 -3.38 -2.86 19.85
N LEU A 714 -3.05 -3.83 18.98
CA LEU A 714 -3.95 -4.96 18.70
C LEU A 714 -3.97 -5.96 19.85
N LEU A 715 -2.87 -6.14 20.56
CA LEU A 715 -2.85 -6.94 21.79
C LEU A 715 -3.75 -6.34 22.87
N ALA A 716 -3.70 -5.01 23.04
CA ALA A 716 -4.61 -4.29 23.93
C ALA A 716 -6.08 -4.45 23.53
N ALA A 717 -6.38 -4.44 22.22
CA ALA A 717 -7.71 -4.70 21.70
C ALA A 717 -8.20 -6.12 22.02
N ALA A 718 -7.34 -7.13 21.90
CA ALA A 718 -7.65 -8.52 22.26
C ALA A 718 -7.95 -8.65 23.75
N ASP A 719 -7.20 -7.99 24.62
CA ASP A 719 -7.44 -8.03 26.07
C ASP A 719 -8.76 -7.33 26.46
N VAL A 720 -9.09 -6.18 25.83
CA VAL A 720 -10.38 -5.51 26.03
C VAL A 720 -11.53 -6.40 25.59
N MET A 721 -11.43 -7.02 24.40
CA MET A 721 -12.44 -7.92 23.89
C MET A 721 -12.67 -9.12 24.84
N ARG A 722 -11.61 -9.79 25.26
CA ARG A 722 -11.68 -10.95 26.17
C ARG A 722 -12.24 -10.61 27.55
N SER A 723 -12.13 -9.37 28.00
CA SER A 723 -12.68 -8.91 29.28
C SER A 723 -14.20 -8.72 29.26
N GLY A 724 -14.86 -8.82 28.10
CA GLY A 724 -16.28 -8.54 27.92
C GLY A 724 -16.66 -7.06 28.11
N GLN A 725 -15.68 -6.16 28.21
CA GLN A 725 -15.87 -4.74 28.47
C GLN A 725 -15.75 -3.91 27.20
N ALA A 726 -16.15 -2.63 27.29
CA ALA A 726 -15.87 -1.66 26.24
C ALA A 726 -14.64 -0.83 26.62
N GLY A 727 -13.78 -0.55 25.63
CA GLY A 727 -12.59 0.26 25.82
C GLY A 727 -12.16 0.98 24.56
N VAL A 728 -11.39 2.04 24.73
CA VAL A 728 -10.65 2.71 23.64
C VAL A 728 -9.16 2.43 23.82
N ILE A 729 -8.56 1.91 22.79
CA ILE A 729 -7.10 1.77 22.65
C ILE A 729 -6.64 3.03 21.92
N ALA A 730 -5.68 3.75 22.49
CA ALA A 730 -5.15 4.96 21.88
C ALA A 730 -3.63 4.95 21.92
N TRP A 731 -3.00 5.16 20.77
CA TRP A 731 -1.55 5.02 20.60
C TRP A 731 -0.97 6.17 19.78
N PRO A 732 0.07 6.84 20.25
CA PRO A 732 0.76 7.85 19.48
C PRO A 732 1.85 7.23 18.60
N ASP A 733 2.13 7.86 17.45
CA ASP A 733 3.27 7.56 16.60
C ASP A 733 4.40 8.57 16.81
N SER A 734 5.64 8.12 16.69
CA SER A 734 6.83 8.98 16.79
C SER A 734 6.94 10.02 15.67
N ALA A 735 6.31 9.77 14.52
CA ALA A 735 6.23 10.73 13.42
C ALA A 735 5.20 11.84 13.64
N GLY A 736 4.48 11.83 14.78
CA GLY A 736 3.52 12.86 15.16
C GLY A 736 2.06 12.44 15.04
N GLY A 737 1.76 11.34 14.35
CA GLY A 737 0.41 10.79 14.22
C GLY A 737 -0.11 10.13 15.50
N ALA A 738 -1.36 9.75 15.49
CA ALA A 738 -1.99 8.93 16.52
C ALA A 738 -3.11 8.07 15.94
N GLY A 739 -3.31 6.89 16.53
CA GLY A 739 -4.40 6.01 16.17
C GLY A 739 -5.25 5.61 17.38
N SER A 740 -6.50 5.31 17.16
CA SER A 740 -7.38 4.74 18.18
C SER A 740 -8.32 3.68 17.63
N LEU A 741 -8.65 2.72 18.49
CA LEU A 741 -9.66 1.68 18.25
C LEU A 741 -10.66 1.70 19.40
N LYS A 742 -11.95 1.67 19.10
CA LYS A 742 -13.02 1.48 20.08
C LYS A 742 -13.57 0.07 19.95
N ILE A 743 -13.33 -0.72 20.95
CA ILE A 743 -13.73 -2.15 21.00
C ILE A 743 -14.77 -2.33 22.10
N ARG A 744 -15.78 -3.18 21.84
CA ARG A 744 -16.73 -3.69 22.82
C ARG A 744 -16.65 -5.22 22.81
N GLY A 745 -16.35 -5.83 23.95
CA GLY A 745 -16.46 -7.27 24.12
C GLY A 745 -17.93 -7.70 24.25
N VAL A 746 -18.24 -8.91 23.83
CA VAL A 746 -19.55 -9.53 24.05
C VAL A 746 -19.45 -10.37 25.33
N SER A 747 -20.36 -10.17 26.31
CA SER A 747 -20.40 -10.98 27.51
C SER A 747 -20.87 -12.40 27.17
N SER A 748 -20.27 -13.40 27.80
CA SER A 748 -20.61 -14.83 27.61
C SER A 748 -22.05 -15.19 28.07
N GLU A 749 -22.82 -14.23 28.51
CA GLU A 749 -24.19 -14.41 29.01
C GLU A 749 -25.29 -13.95 28.03
N SER A 750 -24.94 -13.56 26.78
CA SER A 750 -25.91 -13.11 25.78
C SER A 750 -26.13 -14.10 24.65
#